data_d20a301ad3883e4f7fa329fa1cc4756e
#
_entry.id   d20a301ad3883e4f7fa329fa1cc4756e
#
_cell.length_a   1.000
_cell.length_b   1.000
_cell.length_c   1.000
_cell.angle_alpha   90.00
_cell.angle_beta   90.00
_cell.angle_gamma   90.00
#
_symmetry.space_group_name_H-M   'P 1'
#
loop_
_entity.id
_entity.type
_entity.pdbx_description
1 polymer ?
#
loop_
_entity_poly.entity_id
_entity_poly.type
_entity_poly.pdbx_seq_one_letter_code
_entity_poly.pdbx_strand_id
1 'polypeptide(L)'
;MVWLKCSATATRFGAEFWIQRYDWYALSRLRSFLKYSGNEAARDGDNHALQNAPGIPELLVASKACSCSRDLEIARKIHTQACDGSNIYLATSLVDMFAKCRSMIDACAVFDRMPCQNVVSWTALVLGYVEIGKNAVALEVFTRIAAPDALSFVAALVACANLATAASDDGHQLNQDKLQFLETGMALHSRALQAGYDESIVSLANTLISMYAKCGSLVDARMVFDRAPQHTVVSWNALIAGYVENGEEELGLELFWWMVQQHQHCLPDSRTLVAALTACTSLVSKEDGVKVDGKLVKLKGMEQAMAIHSQAVRAGQDKQVYVASSIINLYAKCGSMVDAILAFYRMETRDVVSWTSLILGYGESGEGELGLELFRQMQAQGCYPDARTYVSVLRACGDCADRDENVTQVDGKLVKVTSLEKAFPLHCQAARDGFLDNVFVATSLVDVYAKCGSLLDARMVFDRMQYHSPVSWNALILGYAENGDAEVALDIFSRMRAQDGCEASDSRAFVAALIACGSLVALELGKVVHGEVLRLGLETDTYVANCLVDFYSRCASMASAHRVFESISSSSRNLVTWSALMCGYSRRGKTDMVFSLFEMLKNEGHRADGITFLALLTACSHAGLVERGKRYFQEILSSQETKPLAQHYDCMVDLLGRANYLDEAVLLVKSMPYKPNVVTWNAVLGACRKWKNVELGRLAFNTLVELNEKQASTYLTMASIYGSVGMWEEQAKILSMKRLARPWKEPGVSCWTDHHGVVHRFRAGDCSHAQSEAVGIKLKQLLVRMKEGGYVAQLSSISCNVSDCQKEEALCEHSERLAIACALINTAPGAVIRIVKNLRVCDDCHQATAVISAIERRRIICRDSSRFHVFEGGKCSCGDFW
;
A
#
# COMPACT_ATOMS: atom_id res chain seq x y z
N MET A 1 16.35 48.34 -30.11
CA MET A 1 15.76 47.31 -29.23
C MET A 1 16.78 46.50 -28.41
N VAL A 2 17.99 46.93 -28.28
CA VAL A 2 19.06 46.27 -27.46
C VAL A 2 19.36 47.06 -26.17
N TRP A 3 18.87 48.28 -26.03
CA TRP A 3 19.13 49.18 -24.88
C TRP A 3 18.13 49.08 -23.73
N LEU A 4 17.00 48.41 -23.94
CA LEU A 4 15.93 48.26 -22.88
C LEU A 4 16.00 46.92 -22.11
N LYS A 5 16.88 45.98 -22.50
CA LYS A 5 17.08 44.72 -21.75
C LYS A 5 18.20 44.81 -20.70
N CYS A 6 19.04 45.82 -20.72
CA CYS A 6 20.11 45.99 -19.73
C CYS A 6 19.73 46.75 -18.46
N SER A 7 18.57 47.46 -18.41
CA SER A 7 18.20 48.23 -17.24
C SER A 7 17.43 47.41 -16.17
N ALA A 8 16.75 46.35 -16.56
CA ALA A 8 16.00 45.50 -15.61
C ALA A 8 16.86 44.48 -14.85
N THR A 9 18.00 44.06 -15.44
CA THR A 9 18.98 43.18 -14.79
C THR A 9 19.91 43.95 -13.86
N ALA A 10 20.21 45.21 -14.16
CA ALA A 10 21.06 46.05 -13.31
C ALA A 10 20.40 46.45 -11.99
N THR A 11 19.08 46.58 -11.91
CA THR A 11 18.35 46.90 -10.68
C THR A 11 18.19 45.70 -9.73
N ARG A 12 18.13 44.50 -10.25
CA ARG A 12 18.07 43.30 -9.41
C ARG A 12 19.44 42.90 -8.84
N PHE A 13 20.48 42.95 -9.64
CA PHE A 13 21.86 42.78 -9.16
C PHE A 13 22.33 43.90 -8.23
N GLY A 14 21.81 45.10 -8.40
CA GLY A 14 22.08 46.24 -7.49
C GLY A 14 21.48 46.04 -6.10
N ALA A 15 20.28 45.49 -5.99
CA ALA A 15 19.62 45.27 -4.68
C ALA A 15 20.27 44.10 -3.92
N GLU A 16 20.59 42.99 -4.55
CA GLU A 16 21.29 41.87 -3.90
C GLU A 16 22.74 42.23 -3.56
N PHE A 17 23.41 43.02 -4.39
CA PHE A 17 24.78 43.52 -4.13
C PHE A 17 24.81 44.54 -3.00
N TRP A 18 23.74 45.35 -2.84
CA TRP A 18 23.61 46.29 -1.71
C TRP A 18 23.20 45.57 -0.42
N ILE A 19 22.38 44.53 -0.47
CA ILE A 19 22.02 43.72 0.71
C ILE A 19 23.26 42.95 1.21
N GLN A 20 24.03 42.30 0.36
CA GLN A 20 25.27 41.62 0.72
C GLN A 20 26.36 42.59 1.20
N ARG A 21 26.40 43.81 0.68
CA ARG A 21 27.35 44.82 1.12
C ARG A 21 26.96 45.48 2.45
N TYR A 22 25.65 45.58 2.72
CA TYR A 22 25.13 46.03 4.01
C TYR A 22 25.38 45.00 5.11
N ASP A 23 25.17 43.73 4.82
CA ASP A 23 25.46 42.60 5.71
C ASP A 23 26.98 42.49 5.98
N TRP A 24 27.80 42.65 4.95
CA TRP A 24 29.25 42.60 5.10
C TRP A 24 29.79 43.81 5.89
N TYR A 25 29.20 44.97 5.69
CA TYR A 25 29.59 46.21 6.44
C TYR A 25 29.10 46.13 7.90
N ALA A 26 27.93 45.57 8.14
CA ALA A 26 27.40 45.31 9.48
C ALA A 26 28.24 44.22 10.18
N LEU A 27 28.60 43.16 9.52
CA LEU A 27 29.47 42.09 10.02
C LEU A 27 30.91 42.56 10.26
N SER A 28 31.44 43.48 9.43
CA SER A 28 32.78 44.04 9.61
C SER A 28 32.82 44.97 10.81
N ARG A 29 31.77 45.77 11.05
CA ARG A 29 31.64 46.61 12.25
C ARG A 29 31.40 45.78 13.51
N LEU A 30 30.66 44.70 13.41
CA LEU A 30 30.47 43.73 14.50
C LEU A 30 31.81 43.05 14.86
N ARG A 31 32.64 42.71 13.88
CA ARG A 31 34.00 42.20 14.10
C ARG A 31 34.94 43.26 14.71
N SER A 32 34.86 44.53 14.30
CA SER A 32 35.57 45.64 14.91
C SER A 32 35.13 45.88 16.33
N PHE A 33 33.82 45.84 16.59
CA PHE A 33 33.22 45.97 17.92
C PHE A 33 33.70 44.85 18.87
N LEU A 34 33.73 43.58 18.38
CA LEU A 34 34.20 42.41 19.12
C LEU A 34 35.73 42.42 19.36
N LYS A 35 36.53 43.02 18.48
CA LYS A 35 37.95 43.19 18.68
C LYS A 35 38.27 44.21 19.78
N TYR A 36 37.50 45.29 19.90
CA TYR A 36 37.64 46.25 20.97
C TYR A 36 37.19 45.70 22.34
N SER A 37 36.21 44.82 22.40
CA SER A 37 35.76 44.21 23.65
C SER A 37 36.63 43.07 24.18
N GLY A 38 37.55 42.54 23.37
CA GLY A 38 38.42 41.41 23.71
C GLY A 38 39.80 41.75 24.31
N ASN A 39 40.22 42.98 24.26
CA ASN A 39 41.60 43.38 24.67
C ASN A 39 41.73 44.06 26.03
N GLU A 40 40.68 44.27 26.79
CA GLU A 40 40.75 45.02 28.09
C GLU A 40 40.31 44.27 29.35
N ALA A 41 40.35 42.92 29.36
CA ALA A 41 40.11 42.16 30.58
C ALA A 41 41.38 41.69 31.32
N ALA A 42 42.56 42.29 31.03
CA ALA A 42 43.78 41.98 31.79
C ALA A 42 44.71 43.15 31.71
N ARG A 43 44.57 44.15 32.58
CA ARG A 43 45.59 44.92 33.34
C ARG A 43 45.09 46.26 33.74
N ASP A 44 45.31 46.56 35.03
CA ASP A 44 45.45 47.84 35.74
C ASP A 44 44.29 48.83 35.74
N GLY A 45 43.88 49.15 37.00
CA GLY A 45 43.02 50.27 37.33
C GLY A 45 43.62 51.63 36.90
N ASP A 46 42.90 52.24 35.95
CA ASP A 46 42.99 53.66 35.70
C ASP A 46 41.68 54.23 35.13
N ASN A 47 41.34 55.45 35.63
CA ASN A 47 40.10 56.18 35.35
C ASN A 47 39.87 56.65 33.90
N HIS A 48 40.45 56.00 32.89
CA HIS A 48 40.25 56.29 31.46
C HIS A 48 39.23 55.42 30.73
N ALA A 49 38.61 54.40 31.39
CA ALA A 49 37.67 53.49 30.79
C ALA A 49 36.29 54.11 30.42
N LEU A 50 35.98 55.30 30.93
CA LEU A 50 34.69 55.97 30.66
C LEU A 50 34.62 56.76 29.34
N GLN A 51 35.74 56.93 28.61
CA GLN A 51 35.72 57.67 27.34
C GLN A 51 35.52 56.81 26.05
N ASN A 52 35.50 55.48 26.14
CA ASN A 52 35.37 54.59 24.97
C ASN A 52 34.16 53.66 25.01
N ALA A 53 33.15 53.95 25.84
CA ALA A 53 31.88 53.19 25.78
C ALA A 53 31.18 53.46 24.44
N PRO A 54 30.74 52.40 23.69
CA PRO A 54 30.05 52.59 22.41
C PRO A 54 28.80 53.45 22.59
N GLY A 55 28.59 54.43 21.71
CA GLY A 55 27.42 55.27 21.74
C GLY A 55 26.12 54.53 21.40
N ILE A 56 24.97 55.04 21.80
CA ILE A 56 23.63 54.46 21.52
C ILE A 56 23.44 54.09 20.03
N PRO A 57 23.85 54.94 19.06
CA PRO A 57 23.72 54.58 17.64
C PRO A 57 24.58 53.34 17.24
N GLU A 58 25.72 53.14 17.83
CA GLU A 58 26.60 52.01 17.57
C GLU A 58 26.04 50.69 18.14
N LEU A 59 25.44 50.76 19.33
CA LEU A 59 24.75 49.66 19.98
C LEU A 59 23.49 49.23 19.21
N LEU A 60 22.73 50.18 18.65
CA LEU A 60 21.55 49.91 17.79
C LEU A 60 21.96 49.19 16.48
N VAL A 61 23.06 49.61 15.86
CA VAL A 61 23.58 48.92 14.68
C VAL A 61 24.07 47.51 15.02
N ALA A 62 24.80 47.36 16.16
CA ALA A 62 25.29 46.09 16.63
C ALA A 62 24.14 45.12 16.98
N SER A 63 23.08 45.58 17.63
CA SER A 63 21.91 44.78 17.99
C SER A 63 21.17 44.30 16.73
N LYS A 64 20.98 45.15 15.72
CA LYS A 64 20.39 44.77 14.42
C LYS A 64 21.24 43.77 13.67
N ALA A 65 22.56 43.94 13.63
CA ALA A 65 23.47 43.00 13.01
C ALA A 65 23.46 41.62 13.73
N CYS A 66 23.39 41.63 15.07
CA CYS A 66 23.26 40.42 15.85
C CYS A 66 21.91 39.74 15.66
N SER A 67 20.80 40.47 15.49
CA SER A 67 19.51 39.93 15.12
C SER A 67 19.56 39.13 13.80
N CYS A 68 20.41 39.55 12.85
CA CYS A 68 20.61 38.81 11.57
C CYS A 68 21.49 37.56 11.76
N SER A 69 22.55 37.63 12.57
CA SER A 69 23.47 36.51 12.83
C SER A 69 22.89 35.45 13.79
N ARG A 70 21.89 35.80 14.58
CA ARG A 70 21.24 34.97 15.60
C ARG A 70 22.19 34.34 16.62
N ASP A 71 23.28 35.06 16.96
CA ASP A 71 24.30 34.60 17.91
C ASP A 71 24.00 35.12 19.33
N LEU A 72 23.63 34.19 20.22
CA LEU A 72 23.23 34.51 21.59
C LEU A 72 24.38 34.99 22.46
N GLU A 73 25.63 34.52 22.23
CA GLU A 73 26.80 34.98 23.01
C GLU A 73 27.13 36.43 22.69
N ILE A 74 27.05 36.77 21.39
CA ILE A 74 27.23 38.16 20.96
C ILE A 74 26.10 39.05 21.48
N ALA A 75 24.86 38.57 21.47
CA ALA A 75 23.71 39.29 22.01
C ALA A 75 23.91 39.66 23.49
N ARG A 76 24.39 38.71 24.31
CA ARG A 76 24.68 38.96 25.75
C ARG A 76 25.82 39.95 25.95
N LYS A 77 26.86 39.90 25.11
CA LYS A 77 27.95 40.88 25.17
C LYS A 77 27.47 42.31 24.81
N ILE A 78 26.62 42.46 23.81
CA ILE A 78 26.00 43.76 23.47
C ILE A 78 25.14 44.26 24.63
N HIS A 79 24.36 43.38 25.24
CA HIS A 79 23.51 43.74 26.38
C HIS A 79 24.32 44.19 27.59
N THR A 80 25.44 43.54 27.92
CA THR A 80 26.30 43.95 29.03
C THR A 80 26.95 45.32 28.83
N GLN A 81 27.15 45.76 27.59
CA GLN A 81 27.70 47.07 27.23
C GLN A 81 26.63 48.16 27.16
N ALA A 82 25.36 47.77 27.04
CA ALA A 82 24.20 48.66 27.00
C ALA A 82 23.80 49.20 28.40
N CYS A 83 24.70 49.42 29.30
CA CYS A 83 24.65 49.62 30.76
C CYS A 83 23.51 50.45 31.39
N ASP A 84 22.63 51.11 30.63
CA ASP A 84 21.46 51.86 31.14
C ASP A 84 20.24 51.56 30.29
N GLY A 85 19.31 50.78 30.81
CA GLY A 85 17.99 50.52 30.19
C GLY A 85 17.09 51.74 30.06
N SER A 86 17.63 52.96 30.20
CA SER A 86 16.91 54.23 30.13
C SER A 86 16.44 54.60 28.70
N ASN A 87 17.13 54.12 27.68
CA ASN A 87 16.77 54.43 26.28
C ASN A 87 15.79 53.39 25.70
N ILE A 88 14.56 53.84 25.51
CA ILE A 88 13.47 53.00 25.01
C ILE A 88 13.79 52.36 23.63
N TYR A 89 14.44 53.10 22.73
CA TYR A 89 14.79 52.59 21.40
C TYR A 89 15.83 51.48 21.46
N LEU A 90 16.86 51.65 22.32
CA LEU A 90 17.87 50.62 22.51
C LEU A 90 17.30 49.40 23.20
N ALA A 91 16.50 49.56 24.25
CA ALA A 91 15.85 48.47 24.96
C ALA A 91 14.91 47.68 24.03
N THR A 92 14.11 48.36 23.19
CA THR A 92 13.25 47.72 22.18
C THR A 92 14.06 46.89 21.16
N SER A 93 15.21 47.45 20.71
CA SER A 93 16.12 46.72 19.79
C SER A 93 16.80 45.53 20.44
N LEU A 94 17.10 45.59 21.74
CA LEU A 94 17.61 44.43 22.49
C LEU A 94 16.54 43.34 22.69
N VAL A 95 15.29 43.71 22.94
CA VAL A 95 14.16 42.76 23.02
C VAL A 95 14.03 42.03 21.70
N ASP A 96 14.02 42.75 20.56
CA ASP A 96 13.96 42.15 19.22
C ASP A 96 15.17 41.22 18.92
N MET A 97 16.37 41.68 19.32
CA MET A 97 17.61 40.92 19.19
C MET A 97 17.56 39.59 19.93
N PHE A 98 17.20 39.61 21.23
CA PHE A 98 17.10 38.38 22.02
C PHE A 98 15.94 37.44 21.52
N ALA A 99 14.82 38.03 21.11
CA ALA A 99 13.72 37.27 20.51
C ALA A 99 14.19 36.49 19.25
N LYS A 100 14.91 37.17 18.34
CA LYS A 100 15.48 36.53 17.13
C LYS A 100 16.62 35.54 17.42
N CYS A 101 17.36 35.74 18.52
CA CYS A 101 18.33 34.77 19.04
C CYS A 101 17.66 33.58 19.78
N ARG A 102 16.32 33.50 19.78
CA ARG A 102 15.48 32.46 20.45
C ARG A 102 15.64 32.41 21.97
N SER A 103 16.17 33.48 22.62
CA SER A 103 16.27 33.57 24.09
C SER A 103 15.16 34.47 24.66
N MET A 104 13.95 33.90 24.80
CA MET A 104 12.82 34.66 25.35
C MET A 104 13.01 35.03 26.83
N ILE A 105 13.82 34.29 27.57
CA ILE A 105 14.14 34.61 28.96
C ILE A 105 14.90 35.94 29.03
N ASP A 106 15.93 36.11 28.23
CA ASP A 106 16.72 37.34 28.16
C ASP A 106 15.88 38.50 27.58
N ALA A 107 15.04 38.21 26.56
CA ALA A 107 14.12 39.17 25.96
C ALA A 107 13.12 39.74 26.99
N CYS A 108 12.46 38.85 27.77
CA CYS A 108 11.54 39.25 28.83
C CYS A 108 12.25 40.03 29.96
N ALA A 109 13.46 39.62 30.37
CA ALA A 109 14.23 40.29 31.39
C ALA A 109 14.60 41.74 30.99
N VAL A 110 14.88 42.00 29.72
CA VAL A 110 15.10 43.36 29.20
C VAL A 110 13.79 44.13 29.15
N PHE A 111 12.73 43.50 28.66
CA PHE A 111 11.41 44.09 28.54
C PHE A 111 10.83 44.52 29.90
N ASP A 112 10.97 43.69 30.94
CA ASP A 112 10.46 43.98 32.29
C ASP A 112 11.22 45.13 32.97
N ARG A 113 12.48 45.39 32.55
CA ARG A 113 13.31 46.51 33.07
C ARG A 113 13.09 47.83 32.33
N MET A 114 12.32 47.82 31.23
CA MET A 114 12.06 49.04 30.46
C MET A 114 11.26 50.05 31.28
N PRO A 115 11.64 51.32 31.31
CA PRO A 115 10.92 52.35 32.03
C PRO A 115 9.54 52.64 31.46
N CYS A 116 9.34 52.37 30.17
CA CYS A 116 8.08 52.49 29.48
C CYS A 116 8.01 51.47 28.35
N GLN A 117 7.00 50.60 28.37
CA GLN A 117 6.76 49.58 27.34
C GLN A 117 5.94 50.20 26.21
N ASN A 118 6.44 50.11 24.97
CA ASN A 118 5.77 50.61 23.77
C ASN A 118 5.24 49.45 22.91
N VAL A 119 4.39 49.77 21.94
CA VAL A 119 3.77 48.75 21.03
C VAL A 119 4.84 47.96 20.31
N VAL A 120 5.97 48.57 19.90
CA VAL A 120 7.03 47.86 19.15
C VAL A 120 7.73 46.83 20.02
N SER A 121 7.99 47.11 21.31
CA SER A 121 8.58 46.16 22.23
C SER A 121 7.65 44.97 22.54
N TRP A 122 6.35 45.23 22.70
CA TRP A 122 5.32 44.21 22.84
C TRP A 122 5.24 43.34 21.60
N THR A 123 5.20 43.96 20.40
CA THR A 123 5.17 43.24 19.12
C THR A 123 6.41 42.35 18.91
N ALA A 124 7.59 42.86 19.33
CA ALA A 124 8.83 42.07 19.29
C ALA A 124 8.75 40.80 20.17
N LEU A 125 8.13 40.89 21.35
CA LEU A 125 7.88 39.72 22.20
C LEU A 125 6.90 38.74 21.55
N VAL A 126 5.76 39.23 21.01
CA VAL A 126 4.77 38.36 20.32
C VAL A 126 5.44 37.63 19.19
N LEU A 127 6.18 38.31 18.32
CA LEU A 127 6.91 37.70 17.21
C LEU A 127 7.93 36.66 17.68
N GLY A 128 8.68 36.98 18.77
CA GLY A 128 9.65 36.08 19.37
C GLY A 128 9.00 34.78 19.86
N TYR A 129 7.86 34.87 20.53
CA TYR A 129 7.09 33.67 20.94
C TYR A 129 6.57 32.85 19.76
N VAL A 130 6.14 33.52 18.68
CA VAL A 130 5.73 32.84 17.43
C VAL A 130 6.89 32.09 16.80
N GLU A 131 8.08 32.71 16.70
CA GLU A 131 9.28 32.08 16.10
C GLU A 131 9.78 30.84 16.86
N ILE A 132 9.60 30.79 18.18
CA ILE A 132 9.95 29.61 18.99
C ILE A 132 8.82 28.59 19.12
N GLY A 133 7.68 28.82 18.43
CA GLY A 133 6.55 27.91 18.41
C GLY A 133 5.61 27.96 19.62
N LYS A 134 5.81 28.91 20.57
CA LYS A 134 4.94 29.10 21.74
C LYS A 134 3.76 30.04 21.42
N ASN A 135 2.94 29.62 20.45
CA ASN A 135 1.89 30.43 19.85
C ASN A 135 0.76 30.80 20.84
N ALA A 136 0.43 29.93 21.81
CA ALA A 136 -0.58 30.23 22.84
C ALA A 136 -0.11 31.38 23.73
N VAL A 137 1.16 31.38 24.14
CA VAL A 137 1.76 32.47 24.95
C VAL A 137 1.81 33.78 24.13
N ALA A 138 2.11 33.69 22.83
CA ALA A 138 2.09 34.84 21.94
C ALA A 138 0.72 35.53 21.91
N LEU A 139 -0.39 34.77 21.84
CA LEU A 139 -1.75 35.31 21.91
C LEU A 139 -2.06 35.90 23.27
N GLU A 140 -1.61 35.28 24.37
CA GLU A 140 -1.79 35.85 25.72
C GLU A 140 -1.05 37.18 25.86
N VAL A 141 0.21 37.28 25.40
CA VAL A 141 0.99 38.54 25.41
C VAL A 141 0.29 39.60 24.53
N PHE A 142 -0.25 39.22 23.37
CA PHE A 142 -0.99 40.17 22.52
C PHE A 142 -2.22 40.77 23.23
N THR A 143 -2.93 40.04 24.09
CA THR A 143 -4.09 40.58 24.81
C THR A 143 -3.76 41.74 25.77
N ARG A 144 -2.49 41.84 26.20
CA ARG A 144 -1.99 42.86 27.09
C ARG A 144 -1.64 44.19 26.38
N ILE A 145 -1.64 44.21 25.04
CA ILE A 145 -1.34 45.40 24.25
C ILE A 145 -2.58 46.31 24.23
N ALA A 146 -2.48 47.50 24.83
CA ALA A 146 -3.59 48.43 24.93
C ALA A 146 -4.05 49.00 23.57
N ALA A 147 -3.09 49.33 22.70
CA ALA A 147 -3.34 49.85 21.34
C ALA A 147 -2.43 49.14 20.34
N PRO A 148 -2.81 47.93 19.87
CA PRO A 148 -2.00 47.17 18.92
C PRO A 148 -1.96 47.86 17.56
N ASP A 149 -0.81 47.82 16.90
CA ASP A 149 -0.62 48.27 15.53
C ASP A 149 -0.88 47.13 14.50
N ALA A 150 -0.84 47.45 13.22
CA ALA A 150 -1.05 46.47 12.17
C ALA A 150 -0.10 45.26 12.26
N LEU A 151 1.15 45.48 12.64
CA LEU A 151 2.16 44.43 12.79
C LEU A 151 1.87 43.51 13.98
N SER A 152 1.37 44.05 15.08
CA SER A 152 0.91 43.30 16.24
C SER A 152 -0.25 42.37 15.88
N PHE A 153 -1.24 42.87 15.09
CA PHE A 153 -2.31 41.99 14.57
C PHE A 153 -1.80 40.89 13.64
N VAL A 154 -0.88 41.23 12.72
CA VAL A 154 -0.22 40.23 11.87
C VAL A 154 0.43 39.12 12.70
N ALA A 155 1.20 39.50 13.74
CA ALA A 155 1.87 38.52 14.61
C ALA A 155 0.87 37.64 15.38
N ALA A 156 -0.23 38.22 15.90
CA ALA A 156 -1.27 37.44 16.58
C ALA A 156 -2.03 36.48 15.63
N LEU A 157 -2.34 36.91 14.39
CA LEU A 157 -2.98 36.10 13.38
C LEU A 157 -2.08 34.93 12.91
N VAL A 158 -0.76 35.16 12.79
CA VAL A 158 0.21 34.09 12.50
C VAL A 158 0.24 33.07 13.65
N ALA A 159 0.23 33.53 14.93
CA ALA A 159 0.15 32.64 16.09
C ALA A 159 -1.12 31.76 16.02
N CYS A 160 -2.27 32.36 15.72
CA CYS A 160 -3.55 31.67 15.57
C CYS A 160 -3.50 30.62 14.43
N ALA A 161 -2.96 30.99 13.27
CA ALA A 161 -2.79 30.10 12.13
C ALA A 161 -1.88 28.90 12.43
N ASN A 162 -0.80 29.11 13.19
CA ASN A 162 0.12 28.04 13.58
C ASN A 162 -0.51 27.07 14.59
N LEU A 163 -1.35 27.56 15.50
CA LEU A 163 -2.11 26.72 16.44
C LEU A 163 -3.12 25.84 15.70
N ALA A 164 -3.84 26.41 14.72
CA ALA A 164 -4.76 25.64 13.88
C ALA A 164 -4.06 24.56 13.07
N THR A 165 -2.81 24.79 12.63
CA THR A 165 -2.02 23.78 11.92
C THR A 165 -1.55 22.67 12.86
N ALA A 166 -1.10 23.00 14.08
CA ALA A 166 -0.65 22.02 15.07
C ALA A 166 -1.80 21.10 15.55
N ALA A 167 -3.02 21.63 15.65
CA ALA A 167 -4.20 20.84 15.99
C ALA A 167 -4.60 19.79 14.92
N SER A 168 -4.07 19.90 13.69
CA SER A 168 -4.39 18.94 12.62
C SER A 168 -3.65 17.60 12.73
N ASP A 169 -2.62 17.49 13.55
CA ASP A 169 -1.81 16.27 13.68
C ASP A 169 -2.38 15.25 14.68
N ASP A 170 -3.31 15.65 15.58
CA ASP A 170 -3.92 14.78 16.59
C ASP A 170 -5.36 14.35 16.17
N GLY A 171 -5.48 13.15 15.61
CA GLY A 171 -6.60 12.62 14.82
C GLY A 171 -8.03 12.54 15.41
N HIS A 172 -8.33 12.90 16.69
CA HIS A 172 -9.64 12.69 17.30
C HIS A 172 -10.38 13.92 17.85
N GLN A 173 -9.74 15.07 17.97
CA GLN A 173 -10.36 16.34 18.43
C GLN A 173 -10.42 17.45 17.36
N LEU A 174 -10.19 17.09 16.13
CA LEU A 174 -9.88 17.93 14.97
C LEU A 174 -10.84 19.10 14.72
N ASN A 175 -12.14 18.90 14.90
CA ASN A 175 -13.13 19.93 14.52
C ASN A 175 -13.41 20.96 15.61
N GLN A 176 -13.24 20.62 16.88
CA GLN A 176 -13.54 21.52 17.99
C GLN A 176 -12.41 22.54 18.20
N ASP A 177 -11.16 22.09 18.12
CA ASP A 177 -10.00 22.97 18.33
C ASP A 177 -9.81 23.96 17.17
N LYS A 178 -10.01 23.50 15.91
CA LYS A 178 -9.98 24.40 14.74
C LYS A 178 -11.08 25.46 14.80
N LEU A 179 -12.27 25.11 15.27
CA LEU A 179 -13.37 26.05 15.43
C LEU A 179 -13.05 27.13 16.46
N GLN A 180 -12.42 26.76 17.59
CA GLN A 180 -11.99 27.72 18.62
C GLN A 180 -10.95 28.71 18.07
N PHE A 181 -9.98 28.23 17.27
CA PHE A 181 -9.00 29.10 16.64
C PHE A 181 -9.61 29.95 15.54
N LEU A 182 -10.61 29.46 14.83
CA LEU A 182 -11.39 30.27 13.88
C LEU A 182 -12.11 31.42 14.57
N GLU A 183 -12.80 31.17 15.69
CA GLU A 183 -13.46 32.21 16.50
C GLU A 183 -12.44 33.26 17.02
N THR A 184 -11.28 32.81 17.50
CA THR A 184 -10.20 33.68 17.92
C THR A 184 -9.70 34.55 16.76
N GLY A 185 -9.48 33.96 15.59
CA GLY A 185 -9.06 34.65 14.38
C GLY A 185 -10.08 35.69 13.90
N MET A 186 -11.38 35.36 13.92
CA MET A 186 -12.48 36.29 13.61
C MET A 186 -12.53 37.47 14.60
N ALA A 187 -12.32 37.20 15.89
CA ALA A 187 -12.25 38.26 16.91
C ALA A 187 -11.07 39.19 16.67
N LEU A 188 -9.89 38.66 16.32
CA LEU A 188 -8.70 39.44 15.96
C LEU A 188 -8.96 40.29 14.69
N HIS A 189 -9.58 39.72 13.66
CA HIS A 189 -9.94 40.47 12.46
C HIS A 189 -10.92 41.62 12.76
N SER A 190 -11.97 41.36 13.52
CA SER A 190 -12.93 42.38 13.94
C SER A 190 -12.26 43.52 14.76
N ARG A 191 -11.33 43.18 15.66
CA ARG A 191 -10.58 44.16 16.41
C ARG A 191 -9.63 44.98 15.53
N ALA A 192 -9.01 44.39 14.51
CA ALA A 192 -8.17 45.06 13.54
C ALA A 192 -9.00 46.09 12.75
N LEU A 193 -10.19 45.71 12.27
CA LEU A 193 -11.11 46.62 11.59
C LEU A 193 -11.57 47.80 12.48
N GLN A 194 -11.89 47.51 13.74
CA GLN A 194 -12.25 48.55 14.73
C GLN A 194 -11.10 49.52 15.01
N ALA A 195 -9.85 49.07 14.94
CA ALA A 195 -8.66 49.87 15.09
C ALA A 195 -8.29 50.65 13.81
N GLY A 196 -9.07 50.54 12.76
CA GLY A 196 -8.87 51.20 11.46
C GLY A 196 -7.88 50.49 10.52
N TYR A 197 -7.56 49.23 10.79
CA TYR A 197 -6.73 48.42 9.91
C TYR A 197 -7.63 47.47 9.12
N ASP A 198 -7.75 47.70 7.84
CA ASP A 198 -8.57 46.91 6.89
C ASP A 198 -7.69 46.10 5.93
N GLU A 199 -8.37 45.40 5.01
CA GLU A 199 -7.72 44.59 4.00
C GLU A 199 -6.93 45.38 2.95
N SER A 200 -6.90 46.71 3.02
CA SER A 200 -6.04 47.58 2.18
C SER A 200 -4.56 47.40 2.55
N ILE A 201 -4.28 46.96 3.78
CA ILE A 201 -2.93 46.62 4.22
C ILE A 201 -2.55 45.22 3.73
N VAL A 202 -1.74 45.17 2.70
CA VAL A 202 -1.37 43.92 2.01
C VAL A 202 -0.84 42.82 2.96
N SER A 203 -0.03 43.18 3.94
CA SER A 203 0.51 42.21 4.92
C SER A 203 -0.58 41.63 5.83
N LEU A 204 -1.53 42.46 6.23
CA LEU A 204 -2.66 42.02 7.06
C LEU A 204 -3.61 41.12 6.24
N ALA A 205 -3.96 41.54 5.03
CA ALA A 205 -4.81 40.74 4.11
C ALA A 205 -4.20 39.36 3.86
N ASN A 206 -2.91 39.29 3.52
CA ASN A 206 -2.24 38.01 3.28
C ASN A 206 -2.25 37.10 4.50
N THR A 207 -2.09 37.66 5.69
CA THR A 207 -2.09 36.91 6.95
C THR A 207 -3.50 36.43 7.30
N LEU A 208 -4.53 37.26 7.06
CA LEU A 208 -5.93 36.89 7.23
C LEU A 208 -6.32 35.74 6.29
N ILE A 209 -5.96 35.82 5.02
CA ILE A 209 -6.19 34.73 4.04
C ILE A 209 -5.56 33.42 4.54
N SER A 210 -4.29 33.47 4.96
CA SER A 210 -3.58 32.31 5.48
C SER A 210 -4.21 31.77 6.77
N MET A 211 -4.62 32.65 7.69
CA MET A 211 -5.25 32.24 8.96
C MET A 211 -6.60 31.56 8.71
N TYR A 212 -7.49 32.17 7.92
CA TYR A 212 -8.79 31.59 7.61
C TYR A 212 -8.67 30.25 6.88
N ALA A 213 -7.76 30.15 5.91
CA ALA A 213 -7.49 28.91 5.19
C ALA A 213 -7.00 27.78 6.12
N LYS A 214 -6.06 28.08 7.02
CA LYS A 214 -5.55 27.09 7.99
C LYS A 214 -6.58 26.68 9.05
N CYS A 215 -7.50 27.56 9.41
CA CYS A 215 -8.65 27.26 10.26
C CYS A 215 -9.77 26.50 9.53
N GLY A 216 -9.67 26.29 8.20
CA GLY A 216 -10.65 25.59 7.40
C GLY A 216 -11.81 26.46 6.85
N SER A 217 -11.80 27.77 7.10
CA SER A 217 -12.82 28.68 6.54
C SER A 217 -12.39 29.27 5.20
N LEU A 218 -12.55 28.46 4.13
CA LEU A 218 -12.18 28.87 2.77
C LEU A 218 -13.05 29.98 2.21
N VAL A 219 -14.30 30.08 2.69
CA VAL A 219 -15.23 31.14 2.29
C VAL A 219 -14.73 32.52 2.79
N ASP A 220 -14.34 32.60 4.07
CA ASP A 220 -13.82 33.85 4.64
C ASP A 220 -12.45 34.21 4.04
N ALA A 221 -11.58 33.18 3.81
CA ALA A 221 -10.30 33.38 3.12
C ALA A 221 -10.51 34.00 1.73
N ARG A 222 -11.51 33.51 0.99
CA ARG A 222 -11.88 34.01 -0.35
C ARG A 222 -12.45 35.42 -0.27
N MET A 223 -13.34 35.70 0.69
CA MET A 223 -13.90 37.05 0.87
C MET A 223 -12.83 38.10 1.16
N VAL A 224 -11.85 37.79 2.01
CA VAL A 224 -10.73 38.70 2.28
C VAL A 224 -9.89 38.91 1.02
N PHE A 225 -9.63 37.82 0.26
CA PHE A 225 -8.90 37.93 -1.00
C PHE A 225 -9.62 38.82 -2.00
N ASP A 226 -10.92 38.62 -2.22
CA ASP A 226 -11.71 39.36 -3.21
C ASP A 226 -11.89 40.87 -2.84
N ARG A 227 -11.81 41.23 -1.53
CA ARG A 227 -11.87 42.60 -1.05
C ARG A 227 -10.52 43.32 -1.09
N ALA A 228 -9.40 42.57 -1.09
CA ALA A 228 -8.08 43.17 -1.12
C ALA A 228 -7.85 43.94 -2.43
N PRO A 229 -7.47 45.23 -2.37
CA PRO A 229 -7.36 46.09 -3.57
C PRO A 229 -6.18 45.68 -4.48
N GLN A 230 -5.22 44.94 -3.97
CA GLN A 230 -4.07 44.44 -4.73
C GLN A 230 -3.74 43.00 -4.33
N HIS A 231 -3.67 42.14 -5.33
CA HIS A 231 -3.26 40.75 -5.16
C HIS A 231 -1.78 40.60 -5.44
N THR A 232 -1.04 40.16 -4.44
CA THR A 232 0.38 39.80 -4.58
C THR A 232 0.56 38.31 -4.82
N VAL A 233 1.74 37.85 -5.25
CA VAL A 233 2.07 36.41 -5.32
C VAL A 233 1.84 35.74 -3.97
N VAL A 234 2.07 36.45 -2.85
CA VAL A 234 1.86 35.90 -1.49
C VAL A 234 0.37 35.68 -1.21
N SER A 235 -0.51 36.60 -1.65
CA SER A 235 -1.96 36.44 -1.50
C SER A 235 -2.47 35.22 -2.28
N TRP A 236 -2.01 35.06 -3.53
CA TRP A 236 -2.34 33.92 -4.36
C TRP A 236 -1.83 32.60 -3.74
N ASN A 237 -0.57 32.60 -3.28
CA ASN A 237 0.01 31.42 -2.65
C ASN A 237 -0.77 30.99 -1.39
N ALA A 238 -1.15 31.96 -0.54
CA ALA A 238 -1.92 31.68 0.66
C ALA A 238 -3.28 31.08 0.35
N LEU A 239 -3.96 31.61 -0.68
CA LEU A 239 -5.27 31.12 -1.07
C LEU A 239 -5.20 29.75 -1.76
N ILE A 240 -4.33 29.59 -2.77
CA ILE A 240 -4.18 28.31 -3.52
C ILE A 240 -3.75 27.19 -2.58
N ALA A 241 -2.71 27.42 -1.75
CA ALA A 241 -2.27 26.43 -0.79
C ALA A 241 -3.37 26.10 0.23
N GLY A 242 -4.13 27.11 0.67
CA GLY A 242 -5.25 26.89 1.58
C GLY A 242 -6.33 25.97 1.01
N TYR A 243 -6.73 26.14 -0.24
CA TYR A 243 -7.69 25.25 -0.90
C TYR A 243 -7.12 23.81 -1.01
N VAL A 244 -5.86 23.67 -1.41
CA VAL A 244 -5.21 22.37 -1.56
C VAL A 244 -5.06 21.65 -0.22
N GLU A 245 -4.64 22.34 0.84
CA GLU A 245 -4.49 21.78 2.20
C GLU A 245 -5.82 21.34 2.82
N ASN A 246 -6.94 21.93 2.40
CA ASN A 246 -8.28 21.56 2.87
C ASN A 246 -9.00 20.53 1.95
N GLY A 247 -8.31 19.97 0.95
CA GLY A 247 -8.86 18.91 0.10
C GLY A 247 -9.76 19.39 -1.04
N GLU A 248 -9.74 20.70 -1.35
CA GLU A 248 -10.46 21.33 -2.46
C GLU A 248 -9.50 21.56 -3.64
N GLU A 249 -8.89 20.48 -4.13
CA GLU A 249 -7.80 20.53 -5.10
C GLU A 249 -8.24 21.11 -6.46
N GLU A 250 -9.48 20.83 -6.89
CA GLU A 250 -10.03 21.34 -8.16
C GLU A 250 -10.10 22.87 -8.13
N LEU A 251 -10.67 23.45 -7.07
CA LEU A 251 -10.74 24.90 -6.89
C LEU A 251 -9.35 25.53 -6.73
N GLY A 252 -8.42 24.83 -6.08
CA GLY A 252 -7.02 25.25 -5.99
C GLY A 252 -6.36 25.38 -7.37
N LEU A 253 -6.61 24.42 -8.27
CA LEU A 253 -6.12 24.48 -9.66
C LEU A 253 -6.82 25.54 -10.50
N GLU A 254 -8.12 25.75 -10.32
CA GLU A 254 -8.85 26.84 -10.99
C GLU A 254 -8.26 28.20 -10.62
N LEU A 255 -7.96 28.42 -9.34
CA LEU A 255 -7.30 29.65 -8.85
C LEU A 255 -5.90 29.83 -9.44
N PHE A 256 -5.12 28.71 -9.56
CA PHE A 256 -3.83 28.77 -10.22
C PHE A 256 -3.96 29.20 -11.69
N TRP A 257 -4.90 28.63 -12.44
CA TRP A 257 -5.13 29.01 -13.84
C TRP A 257 -5.64 30.44 -13.95
N TRP A 258 -6.48 30.90 -13.02
CA TRP A 258 -6.92 32.27 -12.98
C TRP A 258 -5.75 33.24 -12.74
N MET A 259 -4.85 32.96 -11.79
CA MET A 259 -3.62 33.71 -11.59
C MET A 259 -2.78 33.79 -12.86
N VAL A 260 -2.62 32.68 -13.58
CA VAL A 260 -1.86 32.60 -14.84
C VAL A 260 -2.52 33.43 -15.95
N GLN A 261 -3.84 33.46 -16.02
CA GLN A 261 -4.59 34.22 -17.03
C GLN A 261 -4.56 35.73 -16.83
N GLN A 262 -4.49 36.23 -15.60
CA GLN A 262 -4.40 37.64 -15.28
C GLN A 262 -3.05 38.31 -15.64
N HIS A 263 -2.18 37.63 -16.25
CA HIS A 263 -1.02 37.85 -17.10
C HIS A 263 -0.11 39.07 -16.93
N GLN A 264 -0.43 40.15 -16.27
CA GLN A 264 0.44 41.33 -16.40
C GLN A 264 1.24 41.70 -15.15
N HIS A 265 0.90 41.19 -13.95
CA HIS A 265 1.55 41.67 -12.71
C HIS A 265 1.97 40.60 -11.71
N CYS A 266 1.51 39.33 -11.82
CA CYS A 266 1.85 38.28 -10.86
C CYS A 266 2.25 36.97 -11.58
N LEU A 267 3.53 36.72 -11.82
CA LEU A 267 4.03 35.44 -12.29
C LEU A 267 4.05 34.42 -11.14
N PRO A 268 3.64 33.16 -11.39
CA PRO A 268 3.77 32.10 -10.40
C PRO A 268 5.22 31.96 -9.92
N ASP A 269 5.41 31.90 -8.63
CA ASP A 269 6.70 31.57 -8.02
C ASP A 269 6.81 30.06 -7.75
N SER A 270 7.92 29.60 -7.17
CA SER A 270 8.13 28.20 -6.86
C SER A 270 7.10 27.63 -5.89
N ARG A 271 6.57 28.44 -4.95
CA ARG A 271 5.54 28.02 -4.00
C ARG A 271 4.19 27.81 -4.69
N THR A 272 3.80 28.74 -5.55
CA THR A 272 2.58 28.61 -6.38
C THR A 272 2.61 27.33 -7.21
N LEU A 273 3.74 27.09 -7.89
CA LEU A 273 3.92 25.90 -8.73
C LEU A 273 3.88 24.59 -7.92
N VAL A 274 4.52 24.57 -6.76
CA VAL A 274 4.49 23.38 -5.89
C VAL A 274 3.06 23.12 -5.39
N ALA A 275 2.31 24.15 -5.00
CA ALA A 275 0.92 24.00 -4.59
C ALA A 275 0.03 23.46 -5.74
N ALA A 276 0.16 24.00 -6.95
CA ALA A 276 -0.57 23.50 -8.13
C ALA A 276 -0.17 22.07 -8.50
N LEU A 277 1.12 21.72 -8.44
CA LEU A 277 1.60 20.35 -8.68
C LEU A 277 1.09 19.37 -7.63
N THR A 278 1.01 19.79 -6.35
CA THR A 278 0.47 18.97 -5.26
C THR A 278 -1.03 18.73 -5.47
N ALA A 279 -1.79 19.76 -5.81
CA ALA A 279 -3.21 19.63 -6.14
C ALA A 279 -3.45 18.65 -7.30
N CYS A 280 -2.70 18.82 -8.39
CA CYS A 280 -2.78 17.92 -9.54
C CYS A 280 -2.40 16.48 -9.16
N THR A 281 -1.38 16.27 -8.34
CA THR A 281 -0.94 14.94 -7.87
C THR A 281 -2.05 14.25 -7.05
N SER A 282 -2.76 15.00 -6.21
CA SER A 282 -3.89 14.48 -5.43
C SER A 282 -5.05 14.07 -6.33
N LEU A 283 -5.44 14.91 -7.31
CA LEU A 283 -6.49 14.60 -8.27
C LEU A 283 -6.14 13.39 -9.14
N VAL A 284 -4.91 13.33 -9.62
CA VAL A 284 -4.37 12.18 -10.37
C VAL A 284 -4.46 10.89 -9.55
N SER A 285 -4.26 10.94 -8.23
CA SER A 285 -4.38 9.76 -7.38
C SER A 285 -5.81 9.21 -7.33
N LYS A 286 -6.82 10.07 -7.53
CA LYS A 286 -8.25 9.72 -7.57
C LYS A 286 -8.74 9.31 -8.98
N GLU A 287 -7.94 9.55 -10.04
CA GLU A 287 -8.31 9.26 -11.44
C GLU A 287 -8.11 7.77 -11.76
N ASP A 288 -9.08 7.19 -12.48
CA ASP A 288 -8.96 5.84 -13.02
C ASP A 288 -8.01 5.82 -14.22
N GLY A 289 -7.01 4.95 -14.18
CA GLY A 289 -6.02 4.83 -15.24
C GLY A 289 -6.53 4.07 -16.47
N VAL A 290 -6.12 4.51 -17.65
CA VAL A 290 -6.36 3.83 -18.94
C VAL A 290 -5.10 3.03 -19.31
N LYS A 291 -5.27 1.80 -19.75
CA LYS A 291 -4.14 0.99 -20.24
C LYS A 291 -3.71 1.44 -21.63
N VAL A 292 -2.50 1.97 -21.73
CA VAL A 292 -1.83 2.35 -22.98
C VAL A 292 -0.55 1.52 -23.08
N ASP A 293 -0.40 0.71 -24.13
CA ASP A 293 0.74 -0.20 -24.34
C ASP A 293 1.06 -1.12 -23.14
N GLY A 294 0.00 -1.54 -22.42
CA GLY A 294 0.12 -2.41 -21.26
C GLY A 294 0.46 -1.70 -19.94
N LYS A 295 0.71 -0.38 -19.97
CA LYS A 295 0.94 0.47 -18.79
C LYS A 295 -0.31 1.26 -18.44
N LEU A 296 -0.55 1.46 -17.16
CA LEU A 296 -1.66 2.26 -16.67
C LEU A 296 -1.26 3.74 -16.73
N VAL A 297 -1.93 4.53 -17.56
CA VAL A 297 -1.68 5.97 -17.73
C VAL A 297 -2.94 6.76 -17.42
N LYS A 298 -2.79 7.85 -16.69
CA LYS A 298 -3.88 8.76 -16.30
C LYS A 298 -3.87 9.97 -17.24
N LEU A 299 -4.73 9.93 -18.25
CA LEU A 299 -4.67 10.87 -19.38
C LEU A 299 -4.98 12.32 -19.03
N LYS A 300 -6.04 12.54 -18.21
CA LYS A 300 -6.41 13.90 -17.76
C LYS A 300 -5.33 14.52 -16.89
N GLY A 301 -4.81 13.72 -15.95
CA GLY A 301 -3.71 14.13 -15.10
C GLY A 301 -2.44 14.45 -15.91
N MET A 302 -2.17 13.68 -16.96
CA MET A 302 -1.03 13.91 -17.84
C MET A 302 -1.14 15.25 -18.59
N GLU A 303 -2.31 15.59 -19.13
CA GLU A 303 -2.55 16.88 -19.79
C GLU A 303 -2.31 18.05 -18.84
N GLN A 304 -2.85 17.96 -17.62
CA GLN A 304 -2.66 18.99 -16.58
C GLN A 304 -1.17 19.07 -16.15
N ALA A 305 -0.51 17.95 -15.98
CA ALA A 305 0.91 17.89 -15.64
C ALA A 305 1.78 18.61 -16.67
N MET A 306 1.55 18.34 -17.96
CA MET A 306 2.27 18.99 -19.05
C MET A 306 1.98 20.50 -19.10
N ALA A 307 0.75 20.92 -18.87
CA ALA A 307 0.36 22.32 -18.83
C ALA A 307 1.06 23.07 -17.68
N ILE A 308 1.06 22.52 -16.44
CA ILE A 308 1.73 23.12 -15.27
C ILE A 308 3.24 23.14 -15.49
N HIS A 309 3.84 22.04 -15.99
CA HIS A 309 5.26 21.98 -16.32
C HIS A 309 5.67 23.06 -17.32
N SER A 310 4.83 23.28 -18.36
CA SER A 310 5.08 24.36 -19.34
C SER A 310 5.08 25.74 -18.69
N GLN A 311 4.22 25.98 -17.67
CA GLN A 311 4.24 27.23 -16.90
C GLN A 311 5.50 27.34 -16.02
N ALA A 312 5.96 26.23 -15.42
CA ALA A 312 7.21 26.23 -14.66
C ALA A 312 8.41 26.58 -15.53
N VAL A 313 8.48 26.05 -16.76
CA VAL A 313 9.52 26.39 -17.76
C VAL A 313 9.43 27.87 -18.14
N ARG A 314 8.22 28.41 -18.43
CA ARG A 314 8.02 29.84 -18.75
C ARG A 314 8.44 30.76 -17.62
N ALA A 315 8.21 30.35 -16.37
CA ALA A 315 8.62 31.09 -15.18
C ALA A 315 10.11 30.92 -14.85
N GLY A 316 10.83 30.02 -15.57
CA GLY A 316 12.23 29.69 -15.30
C GLY A 316 12.45 28.98 -13.95
N GLN A 317 11.42 28.29 -13.46
CA GLN A 317 11.41 27.62 -12.15
C GLN A 317 11.53 26.11 -12.24
N ASP A 318 11.50 25.54 -13.46
CA ASP A 318 11.52 24.10 -13.72
C ASP A 318 12.78 23.38 -13.22
N LYS A 319 13.88 24.11 -13.05
CA LYS A 319 15.16 23.59 -12.52
C LYS A 319 15.31 23.71 -11.01
N GLN A 320 14.42 24.43 -10.36
CA GLN A 320 14.44 24.49 -8.89
C GLN A 320 14.12 23.14 -8.29
N VAL A 321 14.90 22.71 -7.29
CA VAL A 321 14.82 21.36 -6.70
C VAL A 321 13.42 21.01 -6.26
N TYR A 322 12.73 21.89 -5.53
CA TYR A 322 11.37 21.61 -5.03
C TYR A 322 10.33 21.49 -6.15
N VAL A 323 10.42 22.34 -7.18
CA VAL A 323 9.49 22.31 -8.32
C VAL A 323 9.76 21.07 -9.17
N ALA A 324 11.03 20.81 -9.48
CA ALA A 324 11.42 19.66 -10.26
C ALA A 324 11.05 18.33 -9.59
N SER A 325 11.28 18.19 -8.27
CA SER A 325 10.89 17.00 -7.51
C SER A 325 9.38 16.78 -7.52
N SER A 326 8.58 17.86 -7.43
CA SER A 326 7.12 17.79 -7.54
C SER A 326 6.66 17.41 -8.95
N ILE A 327 7.33 17.90 -10.01
CA ILE A 327 7.06 17.52 -11.40
C ILE A 327 7.36 16.03 -11.62
N ILE A 328 8.49 15.53 -11.10
CA ILE A 328 8.87 14.10 -11.19
C ILE A 328 7.81 13.24 -10.51
N ASN A 329 7.41 13.61 -9.30
CA ASN A 329 6.37 12.89 -8.57
C ASN A 329 5.03 12.86 -9.32
N LEU A 330 4.62 13.98 -9.91
CA LEU A 330 3.38 14.07 -10.69
C LEU A 330 3.43 13.17 -11.94
N TYR A 331 4.51 13.25 -12.74
CA TYR A 331 4.64 12.37 -13.92
C TYR A 331 4.67 10.89 -13.55
N ALA A 332 5.36 10.53 -12.46
CA ALA A 332 5.35 9.17 -11.93
C ALA A 332 3.93 8.71 -11.56
N LYS A 333 3.14 9.54 -10.87
CA LYS A 333 1.74 9.25 -10.52
C LYS A 333 0.80 9.18 -11.74
N CYS A 334 1.11 9.93 -12.80
CA CYS A 334 0.40 9.81 -14.09
C CYS A 334 0.75 8.52 -14.85
N GLY A 335 1.80 7.79 -14.46
CA GLY A 335 2.28 6.59 -15.14
C GLY A 335 3.28 6.87 -16.28
N SER A 336 3.73 8.13 -16.45
CA SER A 336 4.74 8.49 -17.45
C SER A 336 6.14 8.54 -16.86
N MET A 337 6.77 7.38 -16.72
CA MET A 337 8.15 7.30 -16.20
C MET A 337 9.19 7.92 -17.16
N VAL A 338 8.87 7.99 -18.47
CA VAL A 338 9.74 8.63 -19.47
C VAL A 338 9.86 10.14 -19.19
N ASP A 339 8.74 10.84 -18.97
CA ASP A 339 8.75 12.27 -18.67
C ASP A 339 9.32 12.56 -17.28
N ALA A 340 9.06 11.67 -16.30
CA ALA A 340 9.63 11.76 -14.97
C ALA A 340 11.17 11.69 -15.00
N ILE A 341 11.75 10.74 -15.75
CA ILE A 341 13.20 10.59 -15.84
C ILE A 341 13.85 11.73 -16.66
N LEU A 342 13.16 12.24 -17.68
CA LEU A 342 13.62 13.40 -18.44
C LEU A 342 13.66 14.66 -17.56
N ALA A 343 12.65 14.90 -16.73
CA ALA A 343 12.64 15.98 -15.76
C ALA A 343 13.79 15.84 -14.75
N PHE A 344 14.02 14.62 -14.26
CA PHE A 344 15.10 14.32 -13.32
C PHE A 344 16.50 14.61 -13.89
N TYR A 345 16.77 14.22 -15.15
CA TYR A 345 18.07 14.49 -15.77
C TYR A 345 18.31 15.97 -16.12
N ARG A 346 17.24 16.77 -16.21
CA ARG A 346 17.36 18.23 -16.41
C ARG A 346 17.72 19.01 -15.16
N MET A 347 17.60 18.38 -13.97
CA MET A 347 17.97 19.01 -12.68
C MET A 347 19.49 19.24 -12.62
N GLU A 348 19.90 20.42 -12.16
CA GLU A 348 21.30 20.75 -11.91
C GLU A 348 21.82 20.09 -10.63
N THR A 349 20.97 20.07 -9.59
CA THR A 349 21.27 19.41 -8.31
C THR A 349 20.13 18.46 -7.98
N ARG A 350 20.46 17.25 -7.55
CA ARG A 350 19.51 16.20 -7.21
C ARG A 350 19.53 15.99 -5.70
N ASP A 351 18.36 16.07 -5.10
CA ASP A 351 18.18 15.83 -3.66
C ASP A 351 17.56 14.45 -3.36
N VAL A 352 17.50 14.08 -2.10
CA VAL A 352 16.90 12.82 -1.65
C VAL A 352 15.45 12.68 -2.14
N VAL A 353 14.70 13.79 -2.19
CA VAL A 353 13.28 13.78 -2.56
C VAL A 353 13.11 13.41 -4.04
N SER A 354 13.92 13.98 -4.93
CA SER A 354 13.87 13.68 -6.37
C SER A 354 14.22 12.23 -6.69
N TRP A 355 15.26 11.69 -6.04
CA TRP A 355 15.61 10.27 -6.14
C TRP A 355 14.49 9.37 -5.62
N THR A 356 13.97 9.67 -4.43
CA THR A 356 12.90 8.87 -3.80
C THR A 356 11.63 8.86 -4.63
N SER A 357 11.24 10.01 -5.21
CA SER A 357 10.06 10.10 -6.08
C SER A 357 10.20 9.24 -7.33
N LEU A 358 11.39 9.22 -7.92
CA LEU A 358 11.65 8.41 -9.12
C LEU A 358 11.69 6.91 -8.79
N ILE A 359 12.37 6.50 -7.70
CA ILE A 359 12.41 5.12 -7.22
C ILE A 359 11.00 4.60 -6.93
N LEU A 360 10.20 5.40 -6.23
CA LEU A 360 8.80 5.06 -5.91
C LEU A 360 7.97 4.88 -7.18
N GLY A 361 8.10 5.79 -8.15
CA GLY A 361 7.40 5.73 -9.41
C GLY A 361 7.70 4.44 -10.20
N TYR A 362 8.95 4.02 -10.27
CA TYR A 362 9.33 2.75 -10.89
C TYR A 362 8.79 1.54 -10.13
N GLY A 363 8.76 1.59 -8.79
CA GLY A 363 8.11 0.54 -7.99
C GLY A 363 6.61 0.45 -8.21
N GLU A 364 5.91 1.60 -8.40
CA GLU A 364 4.47 1.63 -8.67
C GLU A 364 4.10 1.27 -10.12
N SER A 365 4.99 1.55 -11.07
CA SER A 365 4.80 1.20 -12.49
C SER A 365 5.10 -0.26 -12.80
N GLY A 366 5.56 -1.02 -11.80
CA GLY A 366 5.94 -2.40 -11.94
C GLY A 366 7.28 -2.62 -12.65
N GLU A 367 8.16 -1.66 -12.58
CA GLU A 367 9.53 -1.73 -13.08
C GLU A 367 10.54 -1.68 -11.90
N GLY A 368 10.30 -2.49 -10.88
CA GLY A 368 11.02 -2.51 -9.61
C GLY A 368 12.55 -2.70 -9.77
N GLU A 369 12.99 -3.44 -10.79
CA GLU A 369 14.42 -3.61 -11.07
C GLU A 369 15.13 -2.28 -11.37
N LEU A 370 14.47 -1.39 -12.14
CA LEU A 370 14.99 -0.06 -12.41
C LEU A 370 14.99 0.81 -11.15
N GLY A 371 14.00 0.66 -10.29
CA GLY A 371 13.97 1.31 -8.98
C GLY A 371 15.16 0.91 -8.10
N LEU A 372 15.50 -0.38 -8.06
CA LEU A 372 16.67 -0.89 -7.34
C LEU A 372 17.98 -0.37 -7.93
N GLU A 373 18.07 -0.24 -9.24
CA GLU A 373 19.27 0.30 -9.91
C GLU A 373 19.44 1.80 -9.61
N LEU A 374 18.35 2.57 -9.63
CA LEU A 374 18.37 4.00 -9.27
C LEU A 374 18.80 4.21 -7.81
N PHE A 375 18.41 3.33 -6.91
CA PHE A 375 18.86 3.37 -5.51
C PHE A 375 20.38 3.20 -5.41
N ARG A 376 20.98 2.28 -6.17
CA ARG A 376 22.43 2.12 -6.22
C ARG A 376 23.12 3.38 -6.80
N GLN A 377 22.55 3.98 -7.85
CA GLN A 377 23.06 5.22 -8.45
C GLN A 377 22.98 6.41 -7.50
N MET A 378 21.88 6.54 -6.73
CA MET A 378 21.73 7.55 -5.67
C MET A 378 22.88 7.46 -4.67
N GLN A 379 23.20 6.27 -4.20
CA GLN A 379 24.29 6.04 -3.25
C GLN A 379 25.67 6.30 -3.87
N ALA A 380 25.89 5.89 -5.12
CA ALA A 380 27.12 6.13 -5.86
C ALA A 380 27.38 7.63 -6.06
N GLN A 381 26.33 8.46 -6.10
CA GLN A 381 26.45 9.93 -6.16
C GLN A 381 26.60 10.59 -4.78
N GLY A 382 26.74 9.81 -3.72
CA GLY A 382 26.93 10.30 -2.35
C GLY A 382 25.66 10.89 -1.72
N CYS A 383 24.48 10.59 -2.27
CA CYS A 383 23.22 10.98 -1.70
C CYS A 383 22.76 9.90 -0.69
N TYR A 384 22.65 10.26 0.59
CA TYR A 384 22.29 9.33 1.65
C TYR A 384 20.77 9.09 1.68
N PRO A 385 20.31 7.82 1.70
CA PRO A 385 18.90 7.50 1.77
C PRO A 385 18.30 7.89 3.13
N ASP A 386 17.07 8.36 3.11
CA ASP A 386 16.22 8.57 4.30
C ASP A 386 15.22 7.41 4.49
N ALA A 387 14.38 7.49 5.52
CA ALA A 387 13.36 6.47 5.79
C ALA A 387 12.37 6.30 4.62
N ARG A 388 12.01 7.39 3.93
CA ARG A 388 11.10 7.36 2.76
C ARG A 388 11.76 6.67 1.58
N THR A 389 13.05 6.88 1.38
CA THR A 389 13.83 6.18 0.35
C THR A 389 13.84 4.68 0.61
N TYR A 390 14.06 4.25 1.88
CA TYR A 390 13.99 2.83 2.22
C TYR A 390 12.61 2.22 1.97
N VAL A 391 11.54 2.90 2.35
CA VAL A 391 10.16 2.45 2.03
C VAL A 391 9.97 2.30 0.52
N SER A 392 10.45 3.27 -0.27
CA SER A 392 10.29 3.26 -1.73
C SER A 392 11.06 2.13 -2.40
N VAL A 393 12.31 1.89 -1.99
CA VAL A 393 13.13 0.80 -2.57
C VAL A 393 12.67 -0.58 -2.12
N LEU A 394 12.17 -0.72 -0.89
CA LEU A 394 11.54 -1.96 -0.42
C LEU A 394 10.27 -2.26 -1.19
N ARG A 395 9.45 -1.23 -1.49
CA ARG A 395 8.27 -1.40 -2.35
C ARG A 395 8.66 -1.88 -3.76
N ALA A 396 9.70 -1.31 -4.35
CA ALA A 396 10.24 -1.77 -5.64
C ALA A 396 10.74 -3.22 -5.57
N CYS A 397 11.37 -3.61 -4.45
CA CYS A 397 11.78 -4.99 -4.20
C CYS A 397 10.56 -5.94 -4.07
N GLY A 398 9.48 -5.49 -3.43
CA GLY A 398 8.20 -6.21 -3.34
C GLY A 398 7.56 -6.44 -4.70
N ASP A 399 7.58 -5.43 -5.60
CA ASP A 399 7.11 -5.59 -6.99
C ASP A 399 7.95 -6.64 -7.75
N CYS A 400 9.28 -6.64 -7.59
CA CYS A 400 10.11 -7.71 -8.14
C CYS A 400 9.69 -9.08 -7.61
N ALA A 401 9.37 -9.19 -6.32
CA ALA A 401 8.91 -10.44 -5.72
C ALA A 401 7.55 -10.88 -6.26
N ASP A 402 6.61 -9.96 -6.52
CA ASP A 402 5.31 -10.29 -7.09
C ASP A 402 5.42 -10.87 -8.50
N ARG A 403 6.41 -10.45 -9.28
CA ARG A 403 6.68 -10.90 -10.66
C ARG A 403 7.64 -12.09 -10.78
N ASP A 404 8.31 -12.45 -9.70
CA ASP A 404 9.27 -13.54 -9.69
C ASP A 404 8.53 -14.89 -9.80
N GLU A 405 8.67 -15.54 -10.95
CA GLU A 405 8.11 -16.88 -11.22
C GLU A 405 9.04 -18.01 -10.74
N ASN A 406 10.29 -17.68 -10.39
CA ASN A 406 11.27 -18.65 -9.93
C ASN A 406 11.06 -18.96 -8.45
N VAL A 407 10.18 -19.90 -8.18
CA VAL A 407 9.88 -20.35 -6.83
C VAL A 407 10.68 -21.61 -6.52
N THR A 408 11.46 -21.56 -5.45
CA THR A 408 12.23 -22.69 -4.96
C THR A 408 11.61 -23.23 -3.67
N GLN A 409 11.58 -24.54 -3.52
CA GLN A 409 11.09 -25.15 -2.29
C GLN A 409 12.22 -25.25 -1.26
N VAL A 410 12.09 -24.54 -0.16
CA VAL A 410 12.99 -24.56 0.99
C VAL A 410 12.20 -25.04 2.20
N ASP A 411 12.62 -26.14 2.82
CA ASP A 411 11.95 -26.74 3.99
C ASP A 411 10.44 -26.98 3.83
N GLY A 412 10.03 -27.35 2.62
CA GLY A 412 8.63 -27.61 2.30
C GLY A 412 7.80 -26.35 2.01
N LYS A 413 8.38 -25.15 2.07
CA LYS A 413 7.73 -23.88 1.72
C LYS A 413 8.24 -23.35 0.39
N LEU A 414 7.36 -22.66 -0.34
CA LEU A 414 7.69 -22.02 -1.60
C LEU A 414 8.31 -20.65 -1.32
N VAL A 415 9.56 -20.45 -1.71
CA VAL A 415 10.31 -19.21 -1.48
C VAL A 415 10.88 -18.68 -2.79
N LYS A 416 10.77 -17.37 -3.00
CA LYS A 416 11.32 -16.63 -4.14
C LYS A 416 12.75 -16.18 -3.80
N VAL A 417 13.70 -17.08 -4.00
CA VAL A 417 15.09 -16.91 -3.55
C VAL A 417 15.74 -15.69 -4.19
N THR A 418 15.54 -15.46 -5.49
CA THR A 418 16.11 -14.31 -6.21
C THR A 418 15.65 -12.98 -5.64
N SER A 419 14.39 -12.86 -5.26
CA SER A 419 13.84 -11.67 -4.65
C SER A 419 14.30 -11.51 -3.18
N LEU A 420 14.46 -12.62 -2.46
CA LEU A 420 14.99 -12.62 -1.10
C LEU A 420 16.45 -12.16 -1.05
N GLU A 421 17.28 -12.58 -2.03
CA GLU A 421 18.66 -12.11 -2.20
C GLU A 421 18.77 -10.60 -2.41
N LYS A 422 17.75 -9.96 -2.97
CA LYS A 422 17.66 -8.49 -3.08
C LYS A 422 17.18 -7.82 -1.81
N ALA A 423 16.23 -8.43 -1.10
CA ALA A 423 15.64 -7.88 0.13
C ALA A 423 16.62 -7.87 1.31
N PHE A 424 17.40 -8.94 1.47
CA PHE A 424 18.30 -9.10 2.61
C PHE A 424 19.39 -8.00 2.71
N PRO A 425 20.11 -7.62 1.63
CA PRO A 425 21.06 -6.50 1.68
C PRO A 425 20.40 -5.17 2.05
N LEU A 426 19.19 -4.91 1.57
CA LEU A 426 18.43 -3.70 1.92
C LEU A 426 18.10 -3.67 3.41
N HIS A 427 17.66 -4.79 3.97
CA HIS A 427 17.42 -4.93 5.42
C HIS A 427 18.71 -4.65 6.22
N CYS A 428 19.82 -5.28 5.85
CA CYS A 428 21.12 -5.07 6.52
C CYS A 428 21.59 -3.62 6.43
N GLN A 429 21.32 -2.95 5.34
CA GLN A 429 21.68 -1.55 5.16
C GLN A 429 20.78 -0.63 5.99
N ALA A 430 19.45 -0.82 5.96
CA ALA A 430 18.52 -0.07 6.80
C ALA A 430 18.86 -0.23 8.30
N ALA A 431 19.33 -1.43 8.71
CA ALA A 431 19.82 -1.69 10.07
C ALA A 431 21.05 -0.86 10.42
N ARG A 432 22.05 -0.81 9.54
CA ARG A 432 23.28 -0.03 9.73
C ARG A 432 23.01 1.46 9.81
N ASP A 433 22.08 1.95 9.00
CA ASP A 433 21.71 3.37 8.92
C ASP A 433 20.72 3.78 10.04
N GLY A 434 20.31 2.84 10.92
CA GLY A 434 19.49 3.09 12.10
C GLY A 434 18.00 3.29 11.82
N PHE A 435 17.48 2.78 10.69
CA PHE A 435 16.07 2.95 10.31
C PHE A 435 15.15 1.77 10.70
N LEU A 436 15.65 0.74 11.40
CA LEU A 436 14.79 -0.40 11.79
C LEU A 436 13.72 -0.04 12.82
N ASP A 437 13.97 0.97 13.65
CA ASP A 437 12.98 1.48 14.61
C ASP A 437 11.88 2.33 13.95
N ASN A 438 12.05 2.67 12.67
CA ASN A 438 11.03 3.38 11.91
C ASN A 438 9.92 2.41 11.50
N VAL A 439 8.70 2.65 11.99
CA VAL A 439 7.52 1.78 11.76
C VAL A 439 7.23 1.55 10.28
N PHE A 440 7.42 2.56 9.42
CA PHE A 440 7.16 2.46 7.98
C PHE A 440 8.18 1.55 7.28
N VAL A 441 9.46 1.68 7.63
CA VAL A 441 10.54 0.83 7.09
C VAL A 441 10.36 -0.61 7.55
N ALA A 442 10.11 -0.83 8.84
CA ALA A 442 9.87 -2.16 9.39
C ALA A 442 8.63 -2.83 8.76
N THR A 443 7.52 -2.09 8.60
CA THR A 443 6.31 -2.58 7.93
C THR A 443 6.59 -2.98 6.47
N SER A 444 7.38 -2.17 5.74
CA SER A 444 7.75 -2.50 4.36
C SER A 444 8.65 -3.74 4.27
N LEU A 445 9.52 -3.97 5.26
CA LEU A 445 10.32 -5.20 5.36
C LEU A 445 9.43 -6.43 5.62
N VAL A 446 8.43 -6.32 6.50
CA VAL A 446 7.46 -7.39 6.75
C VAL A 446 6.73 -7.76 5.46
N ASP A 447 6.25 -6.77 4.69
CA ASP A 447 5.56 -6.98 3.40
C ASP A 447 6.46 -7.68 2.38
N VAL A 448 7.70 -7.19 2.21
CA VAL A 448 8.66 -7.78 1.24
C VAL A 448 9.01 -9.23 1.61
N TYR A 449 9.32 -9.52 2.88
CA TYR A 449 9.61 -10.88 3.31
C TYR A 449 8.41 -11.82 3.13
N ALA A 450 7.20 -11.33 3.41
CA ALA A 450 5.96 -12.07 3.18
C ALA A 450 5.76 -12.40 1.70
N LYS A 451 5.98 -11.44 0.79
CA LYS A 451 5.91 -11.62 -0.68
C LYS A 451 6.98 -12.55 -1.22
N CYS A 452 8.16 -12.56 -0.60
CA CYS A 452 9.21 -13.53 -0.90
C CYS A 452 8.92 -14.94 -0.38
N GLY A 453 7.90 -15.13 0.47
CA GLY A 453 7.58 -16.40 1.11
C GLY A 453 8.41 -16.70 2.37
N SER A 454 9.25 -15.78 2.83
CA SER A 454 10.05 -15.92 4.06
C SER A 454 9.28 -15.40 5.28
N LEU A 455 8.27 -16.18 5.71
CA LEU A 455 7.38 -15.79 6.81
C LEU A 455 8.08 -15.74 8.18
N LEU A 456 9.16 -16.49 8.36
CA LEU A 456 9.96 -16.43 9.59
C LEU A 456 10.69 -15.10 9.73
N ASP A 457 11.30 -14.60 8.64
CA ASP A 457 11.96 -13.29 8.64
C ASP A 457 10.95 -12.17 8.79
N ALA A 458 9.79 -12.27 8.10
CA ALA A 458 8.68 -11.32 8.27
C ALA A 458 8.26 -11.25 9.75
N ARG A 459 8.09 -12.40 10.39
CA ARG A 459 7.72 -12.49 11.80
C ARG A 459 8.79 -11.94 12.73
N MET A 460 10.07 -12.25 12.49
CA MET A 460 11.17 -11.71 13.30
C MET A 460 11.25 -10.18 13.24
N VAL A 461 11.06 -9.59 12.06
CA VAL A 461 11.02 -8.12 11.92
C VAL A 461 9.84 -7.56 12.68
N PHE A 462 8.65 -8.15 12.51
CA PHE A 462 7.45 -7.73 13.21
C PHE A 462 7.59 -7.78 14.74
N ASP A 463 8.09 -8.91 15.29
CA ASP A 463 8.23 -9.09 16.75
C ASP A 463 9.29 -8.15 17.38
N ARG A 464 10.20 -7.58 16.57
CA ARG A 464 11.19 -6.58 17.03
C ARG A 464 10.64 -5.15 17.05
N MET A 465 9.53 -4.87 16.37
CA MET A 465 8.94 -3.52 16.36
C MET A 465 8.49 -3.13 17.77
N GLN A 466 8.84 -1.92 18.20
CA GLN A 466 8.38 -1.36 19.48
C GLN A 466 6.89 -0.99 19.47
N TYR A 467 6.39 -0.59 18.30
CA TYR A 467 5.00 -0.23 18.06
C TYR A 467 4.49 -0.90 16.79
N HIS A 468 3.33 -1.55 16.89
CA HIS A 468 2.68 -2.18 15.76
C HIS A 468 1.56 -1.30 15.22
N SER A 469 1.71 -0.80 14.01
CA SER A 469 0.66 -0.07 13.31
C SER A 469 -0.39 -1.04 12.74
N PRO A 470 -1.64 -0.60 12.48
CA PRO A 470 -2.62 -1.42 11.77
C PRO A 470 -2.08 -1.97 10.44
N VAL A 471 -1.26 -1.19 9.73
CA VAL A 471 -0.65 -1.60 8.46
C VAL A 471 0.35 -2.75 8.65
N SER A 472 1.15 -2.74 9.73
CA SER A 472 2.11 -3.82 10.01
C SER A 472 1.41 -5.13 10.38
N TRP A 473 0.31 -5.06 11.14
CA TRP A 473 -0.55 -6.21 11.41
C TRP A 473 -1.13 -6.79 10.12
N ASN A 474 -1.68 -5.92 9.26
CA ASN A 474 -2.28 -6.33 7.98
C ASN A 474 -1.27 -7.00 7.05
N ALA A 475 -0.07 -6.44 6.92
CA ALA A 475 1.00 -7.01 6.11
C ALA A 475 1.36 -8.43 6.57
N LEU A 476 1.46 -8.64 7.89
CA LEU A 476 1.78 -9.95 8.43
C LEU A 476 0.63 -10.96 8.27
N ILE A 477 -0.62 -10.57 8.58
CA ILE A 477 -1.81 -11.42 8.45
C ILE A 477 -1.99 -11.84 6.99
N LEU A 478 -1.93 -10.88 6.06
CA LEU A 478 -2.07 -11.13 4.63
C LEU A 478 -0.95 -12.05 4.11
N GLY A 479 0.29 -11.78 4.53
CA GLY A 479 1.44 -12.60 4.18
C GLY A 479 1.27 -14.07 4.57
N TYR A 480 0.82 -14.35 5.78
CA TYR A 480 0.53 -15.73 6.22
C TYR A 480 -0.66 -16.35 5.46
N ALA A 481 -1.71 -15.57 5.20
CA ALA A 481 -2.90 -16.04 4.49
C ALA A 481 -2.59 -16.43 3.02
N GLU A 482 -1.80 -15.64 2.31
CA GLU A 482 -1.43 -15.85 0.92
C GLU A 482 -0.41 -16.99 0.74
N ASN A 483 0.50 -17.17 1.70
CA ASN A 483 1.48 -18.25 1.66
C ASN A 483 0.96 -19.60 2.20
N GLY A 484 -0.35 -19.71 2.47
CA GLY A 484 -1.01 -20.95 2.83
C GLY A 484 -1.03 -21.30 4.32
N ASP A 485 -0.43 -20.48 5.19
CA ASP A 485 -0.44 -20.64 6.65
C ASP A 485 -1.64 -19.89 7.27
N ALA A 486 -2.83 -20.16 6.75
CA ALA A 486 -4.07 -19.44 7.09
C ALA A 486 -4.47 -19.55 8.58
N GLU A 487 -4.08 -20.64 9.28
CA GLU A 487 -4.31 -20.80 10.72
C GLU A 487 -3.52 -19.75 11.53
N VAL A 488 -2.26 -19.56 11.18
CA VAL A 488 -1.38 -18.58 11.83
C VAL A 488 -1.91 -17.17 11.55
N ALA A 489 -2.39 -16.91 10.32
CA ALA A 489 -3.01 -15.63 9.98
C ALA A 489 -4.22 -15.30 10.87
N LEU A 490 -5.09 -16.28 11.14
CA LEU A 490 -6.26 -16.10 12.02
C LEU A 490 -5.86 -15.95 13.49
N ASP A 491 -4.82 -16.65 13.97
CA ASP A 491 -4.28 -16.44 15.32
C ASP A 491 -3.74 -15.01 15.49
N ILE A 492 -2.97 -14.52 14.50
CA ILE A 492 -2.44 -13.16 14.51
C ILE A 492 -3.58 -12.14 14.46
N PHE A 493 -4.63 -12.36 13.64
CA PHE A 493 -5.81 -11.51 13.59
C PHE A 493 -6.54 -11.46 14.95
N SER A 494 -6.67 -12.60 15.63
CA SER A 494 -7.28 -12.67 16.96
C SER A 494 -6.46 -11.90 18.01
N ARG A 495 -5.12 -11.99 17.95
CA ARG A 495 -4.22 -11.24 18.84
C ARG A 495 -4.29 -9.73 18.58
N MET A 496 -4.33 -9.31 17.32
CA MET A 496 -4.52 -7.89 16.94
C MET A 496 -5.79 -7.32 17.58
N ARG A 497 -6.90 -8.07 17.53
CA ARG A 497 -8.17 -7.65 18.12
C ARG A 497 -8.19 -7.64 19.67
N ALA A 498 -7.33 -8.44 20.30
CA ALA A 498 -7.25 -8.51 21.75
C ALA A 498 -6.38 -7.37 22.35
N GLN A 499 -5.64 -6.61 21.52
CA GLN A 499 -4.86 -5.47 21.99
C GLN A 499 -5.75 -4.23 22.12
N ASP A 500 -5.85 -3.69 23.35
CA ASP A 500 -6.53 -2.43 23.65
C ASP A 500 -5.85 -1.28 22.89
N GLY A 501 -6.62 -0.51 22.13
CA GLY A 501 -6.17 0.68 21.40
C GLY A 501 -5.91 0.46 19.89
N CYS A 502 -5.96 -0.76 19.38
CA CYS A 502 -6.06 -0.99 17.95
C CYS A 502 -7.54 -0.88 17.57
N GLU A 503 -8.03 0.33 17.28
CA GLU A 503 -9.36 0.49 16.70
C GLU A 503 -9.40 -0.32 15.40
N ALA A 504 -10.08 -1.45 15.47
CA ALA A 504 -10.20 -2.44 14.39
C ALA A 504 -11.16 -1.94 13.30
N SER A 505 -10.95 -0.73 12.83
CA SER A 505 -11.71 -0.14 11.72
C SER A 505 -11.02 -0.27 10.36
N ASP A 506 -9.83 -0.90 10.30
CA ASP A 506 -9.15 -1.08 9.02
C ASP A 506 -9.78 -2.26 8.24
N SER A 507 -10.47 -1.94 7.15
CA SER A 507 -11.07 -2.89 6.21
C SER A 507 -10.08 -3.97 5.72
N ARG A 508 -8.80 -3.65 5.62
CA ARG A 508 -7.74 -4.57 5.14
C ARG A 508 -7.51 -5.76 6.07
N ALA A 509 -7.61 -5.57 7.38
CA ALA A 509 -7.50 -6.67 8.35
C ALA A 509 -8.61 -7.70 8.16
N PHE A 510 -9.85 -7.23 7.96
CA PHE A 510 -10.99 -8.09 7.67
C PHE A 510 -10.86 -8.82 6.34
N VAL A 511 -10.34 -8.13 5.32
CA VAL A 511 -10.01 -8.74 4.02
C VAL A 511 -9.03 -9.91 4.19
N ALA A 512 -7.92 -9.69 4.90
CA ALA A 512 -6.92 -10.73 5.17
C ALA A 512 -7.50 -11.92 5.96
N ALA A 513 -8.31 -11.65 6.99
CA ALA A 513 -9.00 -12.69 7.76
C ALA A 513 -10.01 -13.49 6.91
N LEU A 514 -10.77 -12.83 6.02
CA LEU A 514 -11.70 -13.50 5.10
C LEU A 514 -10.97 -14.37 4.08
N ILE A 515 -9.82 -13.92 3.55
CA ILE A 515 -8.95 -14.72 2.68
C ILE A 515 -8.50 -15.99 3.40
N ALA A 516 -8.03 -15.86 4.66
CA ALA A 516 -7.62 -16.99 5.47
C ALA A 516 -8.78 -17.96 5.75
N CYS A 517 -9.95 -17.46 6.15
CA CYS A 517 -11.16 -18.27 6.33
C CYS A 517 -11.57 -19.01 5.04
N GLY A 518 -11.49 -18.34 3.89
CA GLY A 518 -11.79 -18.93 2.58
C GLY A 518 -10.80 -20.02 2.19
N SER A 519 -9.53 -19.88 2.55
CA SER A 519 -8.52 -20.90 2.29
C SER A 519 -8.76 -22.18 3.10
N LEU A 520 -9.16 -22.05 4.35
CA LEU A 520 -9.51 -23.16 5.25
C LEU A 520 -10.93 -23.70 5.07
N VAL A 521 -11.73 -23.05 4.20
CA VAL A 521 -13.19 -23.35 4.06
C VAL A 521 -13.92 -23.26 5.42
N ALA A 522 -13.43 -22.40 6.33
CA ALA A 522 -13.95 -22.19 7.68
C ALA A 522 -15.18 -21.28 7.65
N LEU A 523 -16.34 -21.82 7.20
CA LEU A 523 -17.55 -21.05 6.96
C LEU A 523 -18.06 -20.36 8.23
N GLU A 524 -18.07 -21.05 9.36
CA GLU A 524 -18.65 -20.51 10.59
C GLU A 524 -17.80 -19.38 11.16
N LEU A 525 -16.47 -19.55 11.15
CA LEU A 525 -15.56 -18.49 11.57
C LEU A 525 -15.66 -17.25 10.67
N GLY A 526 -15.73 -17.45 9.35
CA GLY A 526 -15.90 -16.34 8.41
C GLY A 526 -17.27 -15.65 8.54
N LYS A 527 -18.32 -16.34 8.99
CA LYS A 527 -19.61 -15.69 9.34
C LYS A 527 -19.47 -14.79 10.57
N VAL A 528 -18.66 -15.19 11.56
CA VAL A 528 -18.36 -14.33 12.72
C VAL A 528 -17.64 -13.08 12.25
N VAL A 529 -16.62 -13.22 11.40
CA VAL A 529 -15.90 -12.08 10.80
C VAL A 529 -16.85 -11.18 9.99
N HIS A 530 -17.77 -11.76 9.20
CA HIS A 530 -18.80 -11.00 8.47
C HIS A 530 -19.74 -10.24 9.41
N GLY A 531 -20.16 -10.86 10.53
CA GLY A 531 -20.97 -10.20 11.56
C GLY A 531 -20.28 -8.96 12.14
N GLU A 532 -18.97 -9.01 12.34
CA GLU A 532 -18.19 -7.85 12.78
C GLU A 532 -18.06 -6.77 11.69
N VAL A 533 -17.88 -7.17 10.43
CA VAL A 533 -17.90 -6.24 9.28
C VAL A 533 -19.21 -5.46 9.24
N LEU A 534 -20.36 -6.14 9.43
CA LEU A 534 -21.68 -5.50 9.49
C LEU A 534 -21.81 -4.58 10.71
N ARG A 535 -21.30 -4.99 11.88
CA ARG A 535 -21.35 -4.18 13.11
C ARG A 535 -20.58 -2.87 12.97
N LEU A 536 -19.48 -2.87 12.19
CA LEU A 536 -18.62 -1.72 11.94
C LEU A 536 -19.06 -0.90 10.72
N GLY A 537 -20.09 -1.32 9.98
CA GLY A 537 -20.56 -0.61 8.78
C GLY A 537 -19.62 -0.71 7.59
N LEU A 538 -18.70 -1.69 7.56
CA LEU A 538 -17.70 -1.85 6.52
C LEU A 538 -18.20 -2.61 5.28
N GLU A 539 -19.46 -3.04 5.26
CA GLU A 539 -20.08 -3.74 4.12
C GLU A 539 -20.21 -2.86 2.88
N THR A 540 -20.14 -1.54 3.03
CA THR A 540 -20.16 -0.57 1.93
C THR A 540 -18.81 -0.43 1.24
N ASP A 541 -17.72 -0.88 1.88
CA ASP A 541 -16.39 -0.91 1.28
C ASP A 541 -16.34 -1.98 0.18
N THR A 542 -16.09 -1.56 -1.06
CA THR A 542 -16.06 -2.43 -2.23
C THR A 542 -15.03 -3.57 -2.10
N TYR A 543 -13.89 -3.33 -1.45
CA TYR A 543 -12.88 -4.37 -1.23
C TYR A 543 -13.37 -5.44 -0.27
N VAL A 544 -14.00 -5.05 0.83
CA VAL A 544 -14.59 -5.97 1.81
C VAL A 544 -15.73 -6.77 1.19
N ALA A 545 -16.61 -6.10 0.45
CA ALA A 545 -17.73 -6.73 -0.24
C ALA A 545 -17.27 -7.79 -1.25
N ASN A 546 -16.26 -7.47 -2.08
CA ASN A 546 -15.67 -8.41 -3.01
C ASN A 546 -15.04 -9.62 -2.31
N CYS A 547 -14.34 -9.40 -1.20
CA CYS A 547 -13.75 -10.47 -0.39
C CYS A 547 -14.81 -11.34 0.27
N LEU A 548 -15.94 -10.79 0.72
CA LEU A 548 -17.08 -11.56 1.24
C LEU A 548 -17.69 -12.47 0.16
N VAL A 549 -17.87 -11.97 -1.07
CA VAL A 549 -18.35 -12.79 -2.20
C VAL A 549 -17.36 -13.93 -2.48
N ASP A 550 -16.05 -13.66 -2.56
CA ASP A 550 -15.02 -14.69 -2.79
C ASP A 550 -14.96 -15.68 -1.62
N PHE A 551 -14.99 -15.21 -0.36
CA PHE A 551 -15.02 -16.06 0.83
C PHE A 551 -16.19 -17.06 0.82
N TYR A 552 -17.41 -16.57 0.63
CA TYR A 552 -18.58 -17.47 0.56
C TYR A 552 -18.51 -18.42 -0.63
N SER A 553 -17.96 -17.96 -1.76
CA SER A 553 -17.71 -18.77 -2.94
C SER A 553 -16.69 -19.90 -2.66
N ARG A 554 -15.58 -19.57 -1.97
CA ARG A 554 -14.56 -20.54 -1.52
C ARG A 554 -15.08 -21.52 -0.48
N CYS A 555 -16.09 -21.14 0.30
CA CYS A 555 -16.75 -22.02 1.26
C CYS A 555 -17.93 -22.83 0.64
N ALA A 556 -18.12 -22.78 -0.66
CA ALA A 556 -19.25 -23.41 -1.39
C ALA A 556 -20.63 -22.97 -0.89
N SER A 557 -20.73 -21.81 -0.24
CA SER A 557 -22.00 -21.20 0.23
C SER A 557 -22.53 -20.20 -0.79
N MET A 558 -22.89 -20.69 -1.99
CA MET A 558 -23.27 -19.82 -3.12
C MET A 558 -24.50 -18.95 -2.84
N ALA A 559 -25.46 -19.44 -2.03
CA ALA A 559 -26.63 -18.66 -1.64
C ALA A 559 -26.23 -17.41 -0.81
N SER A 560 -25.22 -17.54 0.05
CA SER A 560 -24.71 -16.39 0.82
C SER A 560 -23.86 -15.48 -0.07
N ALA A 561 -23.03 -16.03 -0.96
CA ALA A 561 -22.26 -15.26 -1.95
C ALA A 561 -23.19 -14.41 -2.82
N HIS A 562 -24.29 -14.99 -3.29
CA HIS A 562 -25.26 -14.31 -4.15
C HIS A 562 -26.01 -13.21 -3.38
N ARG A 563 -26.41 -13.45 -2.13
CA ARG A 563 -27.03 -12.42 -1.28
C ARG A 563 -26.11 -11.22 -1.03
N VAL A 564 -24.83 -11.46 -0.74
CA VAL A 564 -23.86 -10.38 -0.59
C VAL A 564 -23.70 -9.64 -1.91
N PHE A 565 -23.62 -10.34 -3.04
CA PHE A 565 -23.56 -9.71 -4.35
C PHE A 565 -24.78 -8.83 -4.65
N GLU A 566 -25.98 -9.29 -4.31
CA GLU A 566 -27.22 -8.52 -4.49
C GLU A 566 -27.34 -7.32 -3.57
N SER A 567 -26.73 -7.36 -2.37
CA SER A 567 -26.70 -6.21 -1.45
C SER A 567 -25.80 -5.06 -1.92
N ILE A 568 -24.85 -5.33 -2.82
CA ILE A 568 -24.00 -4.30 -3.41
C ILE A 568 -24.82 -3.53 -4.45
N SER A 569 -24.85 -2.20 -4.37
CA SER A 569 -25.53 -1.36 -5.36
C SER A 569 -24.94 -1.57 -6.76
N SER A 570 -25.78 -1.51 -7.81
CA SER A 570 -25.33 -1.72 -9.19
C SER A 570 -24.21 -0.75 -9.60
N SER A 571 -24.23 0.49 -9.08
CA SER A 571 -23.18 1.48 -9.33
C SER A 571 -21.84 1.15 -8.65
N SER A 572 -21.86 0.35 -7.58
CA SER A 572 -20.64 -0.06 -6.83
C SER A 572 -20.13 -1.43 -7.24
N ARG A 573 -20.90 -2.20 -8.04
CA ARG A 573 -20.43 -3.47 -8.57
C ARG A 573 -19.37 -3.25 -9.61
N ASN A 574 -18.18 -3.73 -9.35
CA ASN A 574 -17.08 -3.69 -10.31
C ASN A 574 -16.82 -5.08 -10.91
N LEU A 575 -15.93 -5.13 -11.88
CA LEU A 575 -15.58 -6.38 -12.58
C LEU A 575 -15.08 -7.48 -11.62
N VAL A 576 -14.41 -7.11 -10.52
CA VAL A 576 -13.92 -8.06 -9.49
C VAL A 576 -15.09 -8.74 -8.78
N THR A 577 -16.16 -7.98 -8.47
CA THR A 577 -17.38 -8.51 -7.84
C THR A 577 -18.02 -9.60 -8.73
N TRP A 578 -18.15 -9.32 -10.02
CA TRP A 578 -18.72 -10.26 -11.01
C TRP A 578 -17.85 -11.50 -11.17
N SER A 579 -16.55 -11.33 -11.37
CA SER A 579 -15.62 -12.44 -11.58
C SER A 579 -15.49 -13.33 -10.33
N ALA A 580 -15.53 -12.78 -9.11
CA ALA A 580 -15.53 -13.55 -7.87
C ALA A 580 -16.73 -14.48 -7.77
N LEU A 581 -17.94 -13.99 -8.10
CA LEU A 581 -19.17 -14.79 -8.10
C LEU A 581 -19.16 -15.86 -9.20
N MET A 582 -18.73 -15.49 -10.42
CA MET A 582 -18.62 -16.40 -11.56
C MET A 582 -17.61 -17.53 -11.30
N CYS A 583 -16.44 -17.23 -10.73
CA CYS A 583 -15.44 -18.21 -10.31
C CYS A 583 -16.01 -19.18 -9.27
N GLY A 584 -16.83 -18.70 -8.33
CA GLY A 584 -17.49 -19.53 -7.34
C GLY A 584 -18.45 -20.56 -7.99
N TYR A 585 -19.31 -20.12 -8.90
CA TYR A 585 -20.23 -21.01 -9.63
C TYR A 585 -19.49 -21.97 -10.57
N SER A 586 -18.41 -21.49 -11.23
CA SER A 586 -17.57 -22.31 -12.10
C SER A 586 -16.91 -23.47 -11.33
N ARG A 587 -16.26 -23.18 -10.19
CA ARG A 587 -15.66 -24.22 -9.32
C ARG A 587 -16.68 -25.22 -8.79
N ARG A 588 -17.94 -24.81 -8.66
CA ARG A 588 -19.04 -25.69 -8.23
C ARG A 588 -19.68 -26.48 -9.39
N GLY A 589 -19.28 -26.25 -10.62
CA GLY A 589 -19.82 -26.88 -11.80
C GLY A 589 -21.25 -26.45 -12.17
N LYS A 590 -21.69 -25.27 -11.69
CA LYS A 590 -22.98 -24.65 -12.06
C LYS A 590 -22.83 -23.76 -13.29
N THR A 591 -22.59 -24.38 -14.41
CA THR A 591 -22.23 -23.79 -15.70
C THR A 591 -23.27 -22.80 -16.21
N ASP A 592 -24.57 -23.16 -16.09
CA ASP A 592 -25.65 -22.27 -16.54
C ASP A 592 -25.68 -20.94 -15.81
N MET A 593 -25.38 -20.96 -14.50
CA MET A 593 -25.29 -19.72 -13.71
C MET A 593 -24.11 -18.86 -14.15
N VAL A 594 -22.99 -19.47 -14.52
CA VAL A 594 -21.80 -18.71 -14.99
C VAL A 594 -22.14 -17.99 -16.30
N PHE A 595 -22.82 -18.65 -17.22
CA PHE A 595 -23.22 -18.03 -18.49
C PHE A 595 -24.29 -16.95 -18.30
N SER A 596 -25.27 -17.18 -17.41
CA SER A 596 -26.27 -16.17 -17.07
C SER A 596 -25.65 -14.91 -16.47
N LEU A 597 -24.72 -15.07 -15.52
CA LEU A 597 -23.98 -13.94 -14.91
C LEU A 597 -23.13 -13.20 -15.93
N PHE A 598 -22.56 -13.91 -16.90
CA PHE A 598 -21.77 -13.28 -17.97
C PHE A 598 -22.64 -12.40 -18.90
N GLU A 599 -23.85 -12.86 -19.23
CA GLU A 599 -24.78 -12.05 -20.02
C GLU A 599 -25.26 -10.83 -19.18
N MET A 600 -25.50 -10.98 -17.88
CA MET A 600 -25.86 -9.86 -17.01
C MET A 600 -24.73 -8.83 -16.90
N LEU A 601 -23.47 -9.28 -16.77
CA LEU A 601 -22.28 -8.42 -16.77
C LEU A 601 -22.20 -7.56 -18.06
N LYS A 602 -22.43 -8.19 -19.22
CA LYS A 602 -22.46 -7.48 -20.51
C LYS A 602 -23.60 -6.46 -20.59
N ASN A 603 -24.79 -6.81 -20.07
CA ASN A 603 -25.94 -5.93 -20.05
C ASN A 603 -25.77 -4.71 -19.14
N GLU A 604 -24.98 -4.82 -18.05
CA GLU A 604 -24.58 -3.68 -17.20
C GLU A 604 -23.46 -2.83 -17.84
N GLY A 605 -23.01 -3.17 -19.06
CA GLY A 605 -22.02 -2.40 -19.80
C GLY A 605 -20.57 -2.67 -19.42
N HIS A 606 -20.33 -3.68 -18.57
CA HIS A 606 -18.97 -4.07 -18.23
C HIS A 606 -18.29 -4.89 -19.31
N ARG A 607 -17.02 -4.65 -19.56
CA ARG A 607 -16.20 -5.46 -20.47
C ARG A 607 -15.51 -6.58 -19.70
N ALA A 608 -15.57 -7.81 -20.22
CA ALA A 608 -14.94 -8.97 -19.61
C ALA A 608 -13.41 -8.87 -19.61
N ASP A 609 -12.79 -9.17 -18.48
CA ASP A 609 -11.34 -9.27 -18.33
C ASP A 609 -10.84 -10.72 -18.42
N GLY A 610 -9.52 -10.92 -18.27
CA GLY A 610 -8.92 -12.25 -18.29
C GLY A 610 -9.48 -13.17 -17.20
N ILE A 611 -9.81 -12.66 -16.01
CA ILE A 611 -10.35 -13.48 -14.91
C ILE A 611 -11.78 -13.95 -15.23
N THR A 612 -12.58 -13.08 -15.82
CA THR A 612 -13.94 -13.42 -16.28
C THR A 612 -13.90 -14.54 -17.33
N PHE A 613 -13.02 -14.44 -18.33
CA PHE A 613 -12.85 -15.47 -19.34
C PHE A 613 -12.28 -16.78 -18.74
N LEU A 614 -11.38 -16.68 -17.75
CA LEU A 614 -10.88 -17.85 -17.03
C LEU A 614 -12.03 -18.62 -16.34
N ALA A 615 -12.97 -17.91 -15.71
CA ALA A 615 -14.16 -18.51 -15.10
C ALA A 615 -15.05 -19.20 -16.15
N LEU A 616 -15.25 -18.60 -17.33
CA LEU A 616 -16.00 -19.17 -18.45
C LEU A 616 -15.34 -20.44 -19.01
N LEU A 617 -14.02 -20.39 -19.28
CA LEU A 617 -13.27 -21.52 -19.80
C LEU A 617 -13.22 -22.69 -18.80
N THR A 618 -13.03 -22.38 -17.51
CA THR A 618 -13.10 -23.37 -16.43
C THR A 618 -14.48 -24.01 -16.34
N ALA A 619 -15.57 -23.23 -16.47
CA ALA A 619 -16.93 -23.76 -16.51
C ALA A 619 -17.14 -24.67 -17.73
N CYS A 620 -16.65 -24.30 -18.92
CA CYS A 620 -16.67 -25.13 -20.12
C CYS A 620 -15.86 -26.42 -19.91
N SER A 621 -14.67 -26.36 -19.31
CA SER A 621 -13.86 -27.55 -19.02
C SER A 621 -14.56 -28.51 -18.07
N HIS A 622 -15.20 -28.01 -17.01
CA HIS A 622 -15.92 -28.82 -16.04
C HIS A 622 -17.20 -29.49 -16.62
N ALA A 623 -17.81 -28.88 -17.63
CA ALA A 623 -19.01 -29.40 -18.29
C ALA A 623 -18.75 -30.11 -19.64
N GLY A 624 -17.51 -30.12 -20.12
CA GLY A 624 -17.14 -30.71 -21.41
C GLY A 624 -17.68 -29.97 -22.63
N LEU A 625 -17.94 -28.65 -22.50
CA LEU A 625 -18.55 -27.85 -23.57
C LEU A 625 -17.48 -27.30 -24.53
N VAL A 626 -16.91 -28.16 -25.35
CA VAL A 626 -15.77 -27.86 -26.23
C VAL A 626 -16.05 -26.69 -27.18
N GLU A 627 -17.17 -26.70 -27.89
CA GLU A 627 -17.48 -25.68 -28.89
C GLU A 627 -17.71 -24.28 -28.26
N ARG A 628 -18.31 -24.24 -27.08
CA ARG A 628 -18.43 -22.98 -26.32
C ARG A 628 -17.06 -22.48 -25.82
N GLY A 629 -16.23 -23.38 -25.32
CA GLY A 629 -14.89 -23.07 -24.89
C GLY A 629 -14.03 -22.49 -26.01
N LYS A 630 -14.06 -23.12 -27.20
CA LYS A 630 -13.37 -22.62 -28.40
C LYS A 630 -13.84 -21.22 -28.80
N ARG A 631 -15.15 -20.92 -28.73
CA ARG A 631 -15.69 -19.57 -29.01
C ARG A 631 -15.17 -18.52 -28.05
N TYR A 632 -15.24 -18.77 -26.74
CA TYR A 632 -14.74 -17.82 -25.74
C TYR A 632 -13.23 -17.62 -25.86
N PHE A 633 -12.49 -18.68 -26.17
CA PHE A 633 -11.05 -18.59 -26.39
C PHE A 633 -10.72 -17.77 -27.63
N GLN A 634 -11.47 -17.89 -28.71
CA GLN A 634 -11.31 -17.04 -29.89
C GLN A 634 -11.67 -15.56 -29.60
N GLU A 635 -12.70 -15.32 -28.76
CA GLU A 635 -13.08 -13.99 -28.33
C GLU A 635 -11.92 -13.29 -27.60
N ILE A 636 -11.18 -14.01 -26.71
CA ILE A 636 -9.97 -13.48 -26.07
C ILE A 636 -8.87 -13.21 -27.10
N LEU A 637 -8.62 -14.14 -28.02
CA LEU A 637 -7.55 -14.01 -29.04
C LEU A 637 -7.78 -12.84 -29.99
N SER A 638 -9.04 -12.50 -30.27
CA SER A 638 -9.43 -11.38 -31.14
C SER A 638 -9.55 -10.04 -30.41
N SER A 639 -9.52 -10.07 -29.06
CA SER A 639 -9.62 -8.85 -28.23
C SER A 639 -8.33 -8.03 -28.30
N GLN A 640 -8.44 -6.74 -28.59
CA GLN A 640 -7.30 -5.82 -28.51
C GLN A 640 -6.98 -5.43 -27.07
N GLU A 641 -7.95 -5.50 -26.16
CA GLU A 641 -7.84 -5.03 -24.78
C GLU A 641 -7.38 -6.13 -23.82
N THR A 642 -7.82 -7.39 -24.07
CA THR A 642 -7.53 -8.52 -23.17
C THR A 642 -6.55 -9.49 -23.83
N LYS A 643 -5.29 -9.46 -23.37
CA LYS A 643 -4.30 -10.43 -23.85
C LYS A 643 -4.53 -11.80 -23.19
N PRO A 644 -4.46 -12.91 -23.96
CA PRO A 644 -4.58 -14.25 -23.40
C PRO A 644 -3.40 -14.54 -22.49
N LEU A 645 -3.67 -15.01 -21.28
CA LEU A 645 -2.67 -15.46 -20.29
C LEU A 645 -2.41 -16.97 -20.45
N ALA A 646 -1.28 -17.46 -19.95
CA ALA A 646 -0.95 -18.90 -19.95
C ALA A 646 -2.07 -19.76 -19.37
N GLN A 647 -2.73 -19.28 -18.30
CA GLN A 647 -3.85 -19.96 -17.64
C GLN A 647 -5.06 -20.22 -18.56
N HIS A 648 -5.32 -19.33 -19.54
CA HIS A 648 -6.41 -19.56 -20.53
C HIS A 648 -6.09 -20.73 -21.44
N TYR A 649 -4.83 -20.85 -21.87
CA TYR A 649 -4.35 -21.99 -22.65
C TYR A 649 -4.42 -23.27 -21.82
N ASP A 650 -4.01 -23.24 -20.54
CA ASP A 650 -4.09 -24.39 -19.64
C ASP A 650 -5.52 -24.89 -19.47
N CYS A 651 -6.49 -23.99 -19.33
CA CYS A 651 -7.92 -24.37 -19.28
C CYS A 651 -8.42 -24.98 -20.59
N MET A 652 -7.98 -24.46 -21.73
CA MET A 652 -8.35 -25.05 -23.05
C MET A 652 -7.71 -26.42 -23.25
N VAL A 653 -6.46 -26.61 -22.86
CA VAL A 653 -5.78 -27.91 -22.89
C VAL A 653 -6.50 -28.91 -21.98
N ASP A 654 -6.91 -28.53 -20.78
CA ASP A 654 -7.68 -29.36 -19.85
C ASP A 654 -9.06 -29.70 -20.45
N LEU A 655 -9.76 -28.73 -21.06
CA LEU A 655 -11.04 -28.97 -21.75
C LEU A 655 -10.92 -29.98 -22.89
N LEU A 656 -9.98 -29.76 -23.82
CA LEU A 656 -9.74 -30.62 -24.94
C LEU A 656 -9.31 -32.04 -24.51
N GLY A 657 -8.42 -32.12 -23.51
CA GLY A 657 -7.97 -33.37 -22.92
C GLY A 657 -9.09 -34.16 -22.26
N ARG A 658 -9.96 -33.55 -21.48
CA ARG A 658 -11.13 -34.22 -20.86
C ARG A 658 -12.12 -34.73 -21.89
N ALA A 659 -12.26 -34.04 -23.02
CA ALA A 659 -13.17 -34.39 -24.10
C ALA A 659 -12.57 -35.35 -25.16
N ASN A 660 -11.36 -35.87 -24.94
CA ASN A 660 -10.63 -36.78 -25.86
C ASN A 660 -10.15 -36.16 -27.18
N TYR A 661 -9.97 -34.84 -27.22
CA TYR A 661 -9.33 -34.14 -28.35
C TYR A 661 -7.81 -33.97 -28.09
N LEU A 662 -7.11 -35.08 -27.84
CA LEU A 662 -5.72 -35.10 -27.38
C LEU A 662 -4.75 -34.48 -28.38
N ASP A 663 -4.93 -34.73 -29.67
CA ASP A 663 -4.08 -34.20 -30.73
C ASP A 663 -4.23 -32.68 -30.84
N GLU A 664 -5.46 -32.16 -30.74
CA GLU A 664 -5.72 -30.72 -30.72
C GLU A 664 -5.13 -30.07 -29.47
N ALA A 665 -5.20 -30.72 -28.30
CA ALA A 665 -4.60 -30.26 -27.07
C ALA A 665 -3.08 -30.09 -27.21
N VAL A 666 -2.39 -31.10 -27.79
CA VAL A 666 -0.94 -31.06 -28.01
C VAL A 666 -0.56 -29.99 -29.06
N LEU A 667 -1.37 -29.82 -30.11
CA LEU A 667 -1.17 -28.77 -31.10
C LEU A 667 -1.30 -27.38 -30.45
N LEU A 668 -2.30 -27.18 -29.58
CA LEU A 668 -2.49 -25.95 -28.83
C LEU A 668 -1.28 -25.66 -27.95
N VAL A 669 -0.76 -26.66 -27.21
CA VAL A 669 0.44 -26.52 -26.39
C VAL A 669 1.65 -26.07 -27.22
N LYS A 670 1.83 -26.61 -28.42
CA LYS A 670 2.94 -26.22 -29.31
C LYS A 670 2.78 -24.82 -29.91
N SER A 671 1.56 -24.32 -30.03
CA SER A 671 1.24 -22.98 -30.56
C SER A 671 1.16 -21.89 -29.53
N MET A 672 1.33 -22.20 -28.26
CA MET A 672 1.31 -21.20 -27.17
C MET A 672 2.41 -20.14 -27.38
N PRO A 673 2.11 -18.83 -27.18
CA PRO A 673 3.12 -17.77 -27.19
C PRO A 673 4.01 -17.78 -25.95
N TYR A 674 3.68 -18.58 -24.97
CA TYR A 674 4.40 -18.78 -23.72
C TYR A 674 5.10 -20.14 -23.71
N LYS A 675 6.19 -20.26 -22.96
CA LYS A 675 6.81 -21.56 -22.73
C LYS A 675 5.86 -22.43 -21.90
N PRO A 676 5.43 -23.61 -22.42
CA PRO A 676 4.54 -24.50 -21.67
C PRO A 676 5.18 -24.92 -20.35
N ASN A 677 4.43 -24.82 -19.27
CA ASN A 677 4.89 -25.11 -17.92
C ASN A 677 4.48 -26.52 -17.45
N VAL A 678 4.85 -26.85 -16.23
CA VAL A 678 4.53 -28.16 -15.61
C VAL A 678 3.00 -28.39 -15.52
N VAL A 679 2.19 -27.34 -15.31
CA VAL A 679 0.72 -27.44 -15.21
C VAL A 679 0.12 -27.85 -16.55
N THR A 680 0.55 -27.21 -17.64
CA THR A 680 0.09 -27.51 -19.02
C THR A 680 0.33 -28.98 -19.38
N TRP A 681 1.57 -29.46 -19.18
CA TRP A 681 1.91 -30.85 -19.54
C TRP A 681 1.30 -31.89 -18.59
N ASN A 682 1.07 -31.54 -17.30
CA ASN A 682 0.32 -32.42 -16.39
C ASN A 682 -1.15 -32.57 -16.82
N ALA A 683 -1.78 -31.54 -17.38
CA ALA A 683 -3.12 -31.62 -17.92
C ALA A 683 -3.18 -32.64 -19.11
N VAL A 684 -2.18 -32.54 -20.01
CA VAL A 684 -2.05 -33.52 -21.14
C VAL A 684 -1.82 -34.94 -20.62
N LEU A 685 -0.87 -35.14 -19.68
CA LEU A 685 -0.55 -36.45 -19.12
C LEU A 685 -1.75 -37.05 -18.36
N GLY A 686 -2.49 -36.22 -17.61
CA GLY A 686 -3.74 -36.62 -16.94
C GLY A 686 -4.83 -37.05 -17.90
N ALA A 687 -4.98 -36.36 -19.03
CA ALA A 687 -5.90 -36.72 -20.10
C ALA A 687 -5.48 -38.04 -20.76
N CYS A 688 -4.19 -38.25 -21.05
CA CYS A 688 -3.64 -39.51 -21.58
C CYS A 688 -3.93 -40.69 -20.65
N ARG A 689 -3.87 -40.49 -19.32
CA ARG A 689 -4.28 -41.53 -18.35
C ARG A 689 -5.75 -41.88 -18.48
N LYS A 690 -6.65 -40.91 -18.60
CA LYS A 690 -8.08 -41.15 -18.74
C LYS A 690 -8.41 -41.94 -20.01
N TRP A 691 -7.79 -41.55 -21.11
CA TRP A 691 -8.07 -42.16 -22.45
C TRP A 691 -7.09 -43.26 -22.83
N LYS A 692 -6.18 -43.65 -21.94
CA LYS A 692 -5.19 -44.73 -22.14
C LYS A 692 -4.29 -44.52 -23.37
N ASN A 693 -3.98 -43.27 -23.72
CA ASN A 693 -3.10 -42.95 -24.84
C ASN A 693 -1.64 -42.99 -24.41
N VAL A 694 -0.92 -44.05 -24.88
CA VAL A 694 0.49 -44.29 -24.49
C VAL A 694 1.44 -43.34 -25.22
N GLU A 695 1.22 -43.04 -26.49
CA GLU A 695 2.15 -42.26 -27.33
C GLU A 695 2.25 -40.79 -26.85
N LEU A 696 1.10 -40.11 -26.75
CA LEU A 696 1.08 -38.73 -26.26
C LEU A 696 1.43 -38.68 -24.77
N GLY A 697 1.08 -39.75 -24.01
CA GLY A 697 1.50 -39.88 -22.62
C GLY A 697 3.02 -39.94 -22.44
N ARG A 698 3.74 -40.66 -23.33
CA ARG A 698 5.20 -40.72 -23.35
C ARG A 698 5.82 -39.35 -23.69
N LEU A 699 5.25 -38.65 -24.67
CA LEU A 699 5.69 -37.30 -25.02
C LEU A 699 5.57 -36.33 -23.82
N ALA A 700 4.39 -36.28 -23.20
CA ALA A 700 4.14 -35.42 -22.02
C ALA A 700 5.02 -35.79 -20.84
N PHE A 701 5.23 -37.10 -20.60
CA PHE A 701 6.11 -37.61 -19.54
C PHE A 701 7.57 -37.15 -19.73
N ASN A 702 8.14 -37.33 -20.92
CA ASN A 702 9.51 -36.94 -21.20
C ASN A 702 9.71 -35.43 -20.99
N THR A 703 8.80 -34.61 -21.51
CA THR A 703 8.88 -33.14 -21.32
C THR A 703 8.73 -32.76 -19.85
N LEU A 704 7.86 -33.41 -19.08
CA LEU A 704 7.71 -33.14 -17.66
C LEU A 704 8.95 -33.50 -16.85
N VAL A 705 9.64 -34.62 -17.21
CA VAL A 705 10.90 -34.99 -16.56
C VAL A 705 12.00 -34.00 -16.86
N GLU A 706 12.06 -33.48 -18.09
CA GLU A 706 13.01 -32.40 -18.44
C GLU A 706 12.73 -31.10 -17.68
N LEU A 707 11.46 -30.75 -17.48
CA LEU A 707 11.05 -29.53 -16.75
C LEU A 707 11.25 -29.69 -15.24
N ASN A 708 10.92 -30.84 -14.69
CA ASN A 708 11.03 -31.13 -13.25
C ASN A 708 11.17 -32.65 -12.97
N GLU A 709 12.39 -33.14 -12.95
CA GLU A 709 12.71 -34.53 -12.67
C GLU A 709 12.24 -35.00 -11.27
N LYS A 710 12.12 -34.06 -10.32
CA LYS A 710 11.80 -34.39 -8.91
C LYS A 710 10.30 -34.52 -8.60
N GLN A 711 9.44 -34.47 -9.58
CA GLN A 711 7.98 -34.56 -9.37
C GLN A 711 7.50 -36.05 -9.40
N ALA A 712 7.19 -36.61 -8.23
CA ALA A 712 6.78 -38.03 -8.11
C ALA A 712 5.47 -38.38 -8.85
N SER A 713 4.52 -37.44 -8.93
CA SER A 713 3.22 -37.65 -9.60
C SER A 713 3.35 -37.98 -11.08
N THR A 714 4.33 -37.38 -11.78
CA THR A 714 4.61 -37.61 -13.20
C THR A 714 4.93 -39.09 -13.48
N TYR A 715 5.84 -39.66 -12.69
CA TYR A 715 6.22 -41.07 -12.81
C TYR A 715 5.06 -42.03 -12.48
N LEU A 716 4.28 -41.72 -11.43
CA LEU A 716 3.14 -42.53 -11.03
C LEU A 716 2.03 -42.50 -12.07
N THR A 717 1.78 -41.35 -12.67
CA THR A 717 0.74 -41.22 -13.72
C THR A 717 1.16 -41.99 -14.96
N MET A 718 2.43 -41.88 -15.39
CA MET A 718 2.89 -42.68 -16.57
C MET A 718 2.91 -44.16 -16.27
N ALA A 719 3.35 -44.60 -15.08
CA ALA A 719 3.28 -46.01 -14.67
C ALA A 719 1.82 -46.54 -14.68
N SER A 720 0.85 -45.70 -14.27
CA SER A 720 -0.58 -46.04 -14.33
C SER A 720 -1.08 -46.17 -15.75
N ILE A 721 -0.61 -45.33 -16.70
CA ILE A 721 -0.94 -45.48 -18.14
C ILE A 721 -0.47 -46.82 -18.64
N TYR A 722 0.80 -47.16 -18.44
CA TYR A 722 1.34 -48.44 -18.88
C TYR A 722 0.64 -49.66 -18.25
N GLY A 723 0.38 -49.60 -16.95
CA GLY A 723 -0.37 -50.65 -16.25
C GLY A 723 -1.80 -50.85 -16.79
N SER A 724 -2.50 -49.73 -17.15
CA SER A 724 -3.86 -49.80 -17.69
C SER A 724 -3.97 -50.42 -19.09
N VAL A 725 -2.86 -50.53 -19.82
CA VAL A 725 -2.76 -51.11 -21.16
C VAL A 725 -2.05 -52.46 -21.14
N GLY A 726 -1.59 -52.94 -19.95
CA GLY A 726 -0.92 -54.22 -19.79
C GLY A 726 0.56 -54.24 -20.16
N MET A 727 1.22 -53.05 -20.27
CA MET A 727 2.65 -52.90 -20.58
C MET A 727 3.49 -52.95 -19.29
N TRP A 728 3.54 -54.13 -18.66
CA TRP A 728 4.13 -54.32 -17.33
C TRP A 728 5.64 -54.07 -17.26
N GLU A 729 6.37 -54.38 -18.34
CA GLU A 729 7.80 -54.13 -18.44
C GLU A 729 8.13 -52.62 -18.43
N GLU A 730 7.39 -51.86 -19.24
CA GLU A 730 7.55 -50.40 -19.30
C GLU A 730 7.14 -49.73 -17.99
N GLN A 731 6.07 -50.22 -17.34
CA GLN A 731 5.67 -49.79 -16.02
C GLN A 731 6.82 -49.98 -15.00
N ALA A 732 7.45 -51.17 -14.99
CA ALA A 732 8.57 -51.50 -14.11
C ALA A 732 9.77 -50.55 -14.34
N LYS A 733 10.06 -50.23 -15.64
CA LYS A 733 11.12 -49.27 -15.99
C LYS A 733 10.83 -47.89 -15.40
N ILE A 734 9.62 -47.34 -15.55
CA ILE A 734 9.24 -46.04 -14.98
C ILE A 734 9.34 -46.03 -13.45
N LEU A 735 8.91 -47.12 -12.79
CA LEU A 735 9.03 -47.26 -11.34
C LEU A 735 10.49 -47.35 -10.87
N SER A 736 11.39 -47.95 -11.68
CA SER A 736 12.83 -47.97 -11.40
C SER A 736 13.44 -46.55 -11.57
N MET A 737 13.07 -45.83 -12.65
CA MET A 737 13.48 -44.43 -12.81
C MET A 737 13.06 -43.55 -11.63
N LYS A 738 11.83 -43.70 -11.15
CA LYS A 738 11.34 -43.00 -9.95
C LYS A 738 12.22 -43.31 -8.72
N ARG A 739 12.67 -44.57 -8.51
CA ARG A 739 13.53 -44.93 -7.38
C ARG A 739 14.89 -44.25 -7.48
N LEU A 740 15.45 -44.14 -8.69
CA LEU A 740 16.73 -43.48 -8.95
C LEU A 740 16.68 -41.97 -8.75
N ALA A 741 15.65 -41.31 -9.30
CA ALA A 741 15.45 -39.87 -9.21
C ALA A 741 15.11 -39.39 -7.79
N ARG A 742 14.69 -40.31 -6.90
CA ARG A 742 14.24 -40.00 -5.52
C ARG A 742 13.34 -38.76 -5.46
N PRO A 743 12.28 -38.70 -6.28
CA PRO A 743 11.45 -37.51 -6.36
C PRO A 743 10.72 -37.28 -5.05
N TRP A 744 10.57 -36.01 -4.71
CA TRP A 744 9.78 -35.64 -3.56
C TRP A 744 8.29 -35.86 -3.82
N LYS A 745 7.60 -36.48 -2.86
CA LYS A 745 6.16 -36.71 -2.92
C LYS A 745 5.50 -35.74 -1.93
N GLU A 746 4.73 -34.81 -2.45
CA GLU A 746 3.87 -34.01 -1.60
C GLU A 746 2.86 -34.89 -0.87
N PRO A 747 2.85 -34.87 0.49
CA PRO A 747 1.89 -35.66 1.23
C PRO A 747 0.47 -35.15 0.99
N GLY A 748 -0.46 -36.04 0.73
CA GLY A 748 -1.88 -35.71 0.69
C GLY A 748 -2.34 -35.32 2.09
N VAL A 749 -2.77 -34.10 2.25
CA VAL A 749 -3.30 -33.56 3.52
C VAL A 749 -4.76 -33.21 3.30
N SER A 750 -5.60 -33.64 4.23
CA SER A 750 -7.01 -33.22 4.31
C SER A 750 -7.25 -32.49 5.62
N CYS A 751 -7.98 -31.38 5.54
CA CYS A 751 -8.30 -30.57 6.70
C CYS A 751 -9.83 -30.47 6.87
N TRP A 752 -10.24 -30.47 8.14
CA TRP A 752 -11.60 -30.13 8.56
C TRP A 752 -11.53 -29.07 9.66
N THR A 753 -12.33 -28.02 9.55
CA THR A 753 -12.39 -26.95 10.56
C THR A 753 -13.67 -27.11 11.37
N ASP A 754 -13.54 -27.16 12.68
CA ASP A 754 -14.67 -27.26 13.60
C ASP A 754 -15.38 -25.90 13.79
N HIS A 755 -16.46 -25.90 14.59
CA HIS A 755 -17.25 -24.70 14.86
C HIS A 755 -16.55 -23.68 15.77
N HIS A 756 -15.47 -24.08 16.46
CA HIS A 756 -14.60 -23.20 17.25
C HIS A 756 -13.46 -22.60 16.42
N GLY A 757 -13.35 -22.98 15.14
CA GLY A 757 -12.26 -22.51 14.25
C GLY A 757 -10.98 -23.34 14.36
N VAL A 758 -11.00 -24.45 15.11
CA VAL A 758 -9.85 -25.35 15.22
C VAL A 758 -9.74 -26.18 13.96
N VAL A 759 -8.57 -26.21 13.34
CA VAL A 759 -8.31 -26.94 12.11
C VAL A 759 -7.69 -28.30 12.44
N HIS A 760 -8.41 -29.35 12.10
CA HIS A 760 -7.96 -30.73 12.23
C HIS A 760 -7.33 -31.17 10.93
N ARG A 761 -6.02 -31.51 10.97
CA ARG A 761 -5.24 -31.93 9.80
C ARG A 761 -4.97 -33.42 9.85
N PHE A 762 -5.11 -34.09 8.70
CA PHE A 762 -4.86 -35.53 8.56
C PHE A 762 -3.97 -35.80 7.35
N ARG A 763 -3.00 -36.66 7.54
CA ARG A 763 -2.22 -37.31 6.48
C ARG A 763 -2.62 -38.78 6.39
N ALA A 764 -2.36 -39.41 5.26
CA ALA A 764 -2.63 -40.83 5.15
C ALA A 764 -1.82 -41.62 6.19
N GLY A 765 -2.49 -42.48 6.98
CA GLY A 765 -1.87 -43.27 8.05
C GLY A 765 -1.48 -42.45 9.29
N ASP A 766 -1.98 -41.24 9.46
CA ASP A 766 -1.64 -40.36 10.59
C ASP A 766 -2.38 -40.76 11.87
N CYS A 767 -1.61 -41.18 12.87
CA CYS A 767 -2.10 -41.54 14.20
C CYS A 767 -1.77 -40.46 15.26
N SER A 768 -1.24 -39.30 14.85
CA SER A 768 -0.77 -38.25 15.78
C SER A 768 -1.93 -37.39 16.34
N HIS A 769 -3.10 -37.45 15.74
CA HIS A 769 -4.25 -36.64 16.15
C HIS A 769 -4.80 -37.07 17.51
N ALA A 770 -5.18 -36.11 18.38
CA ALA A 770 -5.67 -36.37 19.72
C ALA A 770 -6.86 -37.36 19.80
N GLN A 771 -7.67 -37.42 18.75
CA GLN A 771 -8.83 -38.33 18.65
C GLN A 771 -8.58 -39.52 17.70
N SER A 772 -7.32 -39.88 17.43
CA SER A 772 -6.97 -40.92 16.44
C SER A 772 -7.66 -42.26 16.70
N GLU A 773 -7.77 -42.67 17.96
CA GLU A 773 -8.46 -43.91 18.36
C GLU A 773 -9.97 -43.87 18.02
N ALA A 774 -10.64 -42.80 18.41
CA ALA A 774 -12.08 -42.63 18.12
C ALA A 774 -12.34 -42.56 16.59
N VAL A 775 -11.46 -41.88 15.86
CA VAL A 775 -11.51 -41.79 14.37
C VAL A 775 -11.33 -43.16 13.76
N GLY A 776 -10.35 -43.97 14.25
CA GLY A 776 -10.14 -45.33 13.78
C GLY A 776 -11.32 -46.26 14.02
N ILE A 777 -11.96 -46.18 15.21
CA ILE A 777 -13.18 -46.93 15.50
C ILE A 777 -14.32 -46.55 14.55
N LYS A 778 -14.54 -45.21 14.35
CA LYS A 778 -15.58 -44.74 13.43
C LYS A 778 -15.32 -45.18 11.99
N LEU A 779 -14.08 -45.20 11.51
CA LEU A 779 -13.72 -45.66 10.16
C LEU A 779 -14.02 -47.15 10.00
N LYS A 780 -13.70 -48.00 10.99
CA LYS A 780 -14.05 -49.43 10.94
C LYS A 780 -15.56 -49.65 10.86
N GLN A 781 -16.34 -48.90 11.63
CA GLN A 781 -17.80 -48.95 11.57
C GLN A 781 -18.34 -48.48 10.22
N LEU A 782 -17.79 -47.42 9.66
CA LEU A 782 -18.14 -46.91 8.33
C LEU A 782 -17.83 -47.95 7.25
N LEU A 783 -16.67 -48.62 7.29
CA LEU A 783 -16.26 -49.60 6.30
C LEU A 783 -17.24 -50.80 6.21
N VAL A 784 -17.69 -51.29 7.39
CA VAL A 784 -18.70 -52.38 7.43
C VAL A 784 -19.97 -51.91 6.75
N ARG A 785 -20.50 -50.75 7.15
CA ARG A 785 -21.77 -50.19 6.57
C ARG A 785 -21.63 -49.82 5.11
N MET A 786 -20.45 -49.40 4.66
CA MET A 786 -20.17 -49.10 3.25
C MET A 786 -20.20 -50.38 2.40
N LYS A 787 -19.61 -51.50 2.89
CA LYS A 787 -19.66 -52.81 2.21
C LYS A 787 -21.11 -53.31 2.12
N GLU A 788 -21.90 -53.16 3.19
CA GLU A 788 -23.35 -53.48 3.16
C GLU A 788 -24.10 -52.59 2.13
N GLY A 789 -23.67 -51.35 1.95
CA GLY A 789 -24.21 -50.42 0.96
C GLY A 789 -23.69 -50.58 -0.46
N GLY A 790 -22.91 -51.67 -0.74
CA GLY A 790 -22.44 -52.02 -2.10
C GLY A 790 -21.09 -51.34 -2.49
N TYR A 791 -20.38 -50.75 -1.53
CA TYR A 791 -19.03 -50.25 -1.84
C TYR A 791 -18.02 -51.34 -2.09
N VAL A 792 -17.28 -51.24 -3.18
CA VAL A 792 -16.16 -52.13 -3.54
C VAL A 792 -14.88 -51.32 -3.66
N ALA A 793 -13.86 -51.66 -2.86
CA ALA A 793 -12.60 -50.96 -2.85
C ALA A 793 -11.85 -51.06 -4.18
N GLN A 794 -11.42 -49.92 -4.73
CA GLN A 794 -10.64 -49.90 -5.98
C GLN A 794 -9.15 -50.10 -5.68
N LEU A 795 -8.76 -51.35 -5.53
CA LEU A 795 -7.37 -51.74 -5.15
C LEU A 795 -6.33 -51.33 -6.19
N SER A 796 -6.71 -51.04 -7.42
CA SER A 796 -5.83 -50.47 -8.47
C SER A 796 -5.26 -49.10 -8.13
N SER A 797 -5.89 -48.38 -7.21
CA SER A 797 -5.43 -47.08 -6.72
C SER A 797 -4.15 -47.17 -5.88
N ILE A 798 -3.77 -48.36 -5.43
CA ILE A 798 -2.56 -48.60 -4.63
C ILE A 798 -1.54 -49.37 -5.44
N SER A 799 -0.36 -48.74 -5.66
CA SER A 799 0.74 -49.33 -6.46
C SER A 799 1.72 -50.19 -5.62
N CYS A 800 1.35 -50.60 -4.40
CA CYS A 800 2.19 -51.42 -3.55
C CYS A 800 1.92 -52.90 -3.74
N ASN A 801 2.99 -53.74 -3.74
CA ASN A 801 2.91 -55.19 -3.84
C ASN A 801 2.64 -55.82 -2.45
N VAL A 802 1.43 -55.61 -1.94
CA VAL A 802 0.94 -56.12 -0.65
C VAL A 802 -0.36 -56.88 -0.87
N SER A 803 -0.82 -57.66 0.10
CA SER A 803 -2.07 -58.40 0.01
C SER A 803 -3.28 -57.45 -0.19
N ASP A 804 -4.34 -57.98 -0.83
CA ASP A 804 -5.53 -57.15 -1.09
C ASP A 804 -6.19 -56.64 0.21
N CYS A 805 -6.11 -57.40 1.30
CA CYS A 805 -6.55 -56.96 2.62
C CYS A 805 -5.76 -55.76 3.15
N GLN A 806 -4.45 -55.77 3.00
CA GLN A 806 -3.58 -54.65 3.37
C GLN A 806 -3.78 -53.42 2.47
N LYS A 807 -4.08 -53.61 1.18
CA LYS A 807 -4.46 -52.49 0.30
C LYS A 807 -5.77 -51.83 0.75
N GLU A 808 -6.76 -52.65 1.13
CA GLU A 808 -8.03 -52.15 1.61
C GLU A 808 -7.90 -51.36 2.92
N GLU A 809 -7.06 -51.84 3.85
CA GLU A 809 -6.72 -51.11 5.07
C GLU A 809 -6.05 -49.78 4.74
N ALA A 810 -5.07 -49.76 3.86
CA ALA A 810 -4.39 -48.54 3.44
C ALA A 810 -5.33 -47.51 2.77
N LEU A 811 -6.35 -47.96 2.03
CA LEU A 811 -7.40 -47.10 1.45
C LEU A 811 -8.30 -46.48 2.54
N CYS A 812 -8.55 -47.22 3.63
CA CYS A 812 -9.32 -46.69 4.76
C CYS A 812 -8.61 -45.55 5.49
N GLU A 813 -7.30 -45.57 5.50
CA GLU A 813 -6.46 -44.57 6.17
C GLU A 813 -6.12 -43.32 5.30
N HIS A 814 -6.78 -43.18 4.14
CA HIS A 814 -6.61 -41.97 3.34
C HIS A 814 -7.08 -40.73 4.10
N SER A 815 -6.35 -39.65 3.93
CA SER A 815 -6.55 -38.39 4.67
C SER A 815 -7.98 -37.85 4.63
N GLU A 816 -8.69 -38.04 3.50
CA GLU A 816 -10.08 -37.60 3.34
C GLU A 816 -11.03 -38.37 4.27
N ARG A 817 -10.83 -39.70 4.37
CA ARG A 817 -11.68 -40.55 5.22
C ARG A 817 -11.45 -40.27 6.68
N LEU A 818 -10.20 -40.03 7.09
CA LEU A 818 -9.85 -39.61 8.45
C LEU A 818 -10.52 -38.27 8.80
N ALA A 819 -10.45 -37.28 7.91
CA ALA A 819 -11.10 -35.97 8.10
C ALA A 819 -12.63 -36.07 8.17
N ILE A 820 -13.25 -36.88 7.32
CA ILE A 820 -14.71 -37.14 7.34
C ILE A 820 -15.12 -37.84 8.63
N ALA A 821 -14.39 -38.87 9.06
CA ALA A 821 -14.68 -39.60 10.31
C ALA A 821 -14.55 -38.67 11.54
N CYS A 822 -13.52 -37.84 11.62
CA CYS A 822 -13.38 -36.84 12.66
C CYS A 822 -14.55 -35.85 12.65
N ALA A 823 -14.94 -35.36 11.49
CA ALA A 823 -16.07 -34.44 11.37
C ALA A 823 -17.41 -35.10 11.80
N LEU A 824 -17.60 -36.38 11.48
CA LEU A 824 -18.79 -37.14 11.89
C LEU A 824 -18.90 -37.33 13.39
N ILE A 825 -17.76 -37.46 14.08
CA ILE A 825 -17.72 -37.59 15.56
C ILE A 825 -18.04 -36.26 16.22
N ASN A 826 -17.54 -35.16 15.68
CA ASN A 826 -17.55 -33.84 16.35
C ASN A 826 -18.69 -32.93 15.89
N THR A 827 -19.62 -33.40 15.05
CA THR A 827 -20.71 -32.59 14.53
C THR A 827 -22.06 -33.28 14.71
N ALA A 828 -23.12 -32.50 14.97
CA ALA A 828 -24.47 -33.02 15.12
C ALA A 828 -24.96 -33.75 13.84
N PRO A 829 -25.84 -34.76 13.97
CA PRO A 829 -26.48 -35.42 12.83
C PRO A 829 -27.12 -34.43 11.87
N GLY A 830 -26.97 -34.62 10.58
CA GLY A 830 -27.49 -33.75 9.52
C GLY A 830 -26.68 -32.49 9.21
N ALA A 831 -25.69 -32.14 10.04
CA ALA A 831 -24.81 -30.99 9.75
C ALA A 831 -23.97 -31.25 8.49
N VAL A 832 -23.72 -30.19 7.70
CA VAL A 832 -22.90 -30.25 6.49
C VAL A 832 -21.43 -30.37 6.86
N ILE A 833 -20.77 -31.38 6.32
CA ILE A 833 -19.31 -31.56 6.52
C ILE A 833 -18.57 -30.89 5.36
N ARG A 834 -17.53 -30.07 5.69
CA ARG A 834 -16.67 -29.42 4.71
C ARG A 834 -15.23 -29.82 4.96
N ILE A 835 -14.60 -30.41 3.95
CA ILE A 835 -13.19 -30.80 3.98
C ILE A 835 -12.42 -30.15 2.83
N VAL A 836 -11.15 -29.88 3.07
CA VAL A 836 -10.21 -29.35 2.07
C VAL A 836 -9.11 -30.38 1.87
N LYS A 837 -8.76 -30.66 0.63
CA LYS A 837 -7.62 -31.48 0.26
C LYS A 837 -6.67 -30.72 -0.66
N ASN A 838 -5.38 -30.81 -0.37
CA ASN A 838 -4.33 -30.17 -1.18
C ASN A 838 -4.14 -30.87 -2.56
N LEU A 839 -4.49 -32.12 -2.71
CA LEU A 839 -4.38 -32.90 -3.94
C LEU A 839 -5.77 -33.23 -4.49
N ARG A 840 -5.85 -33.71 -5.71
CA ARG A 840 -7.09 -34.28 -6.26
C ARG A 840 -7.57 -35.50 -5.42
N VAL A 841 -8.86 -35.61 -5.24
CA VAL A 841 -9.50 -36.78 -4.60
C VAL A 841 -9.27 -37.99 -5.50
N CYS A 842 -8.86 -39.12 -4.96
CA CYS A 842 -8.72 -40.36 -5.76
C CYS A 842 -10.10 -41.01 -6.03
N ASP A 843 -10.15 -41.81 -7.09
CA ASP A 843 -11.40 -42.46 -7.55
C ASP A 843 -12.08 -43.27 -6.43
N ASP A 844 -11.26 -43.95 -5.60
CA ASP A 844 -11.75 -44.72 -4.47
C ASP A 844 -12.32 -43.86 -3.34
N CYS A 845 -11.64 -42.79 -2.95
CA CYS A 845 -12.16 -41.83 -1.93
C CYS A 845 -13.38 -41.10 -2.45
N HIS A 846 -13.46 -40.80 -3.74
CA HIS A 846 -14.64 -40.18 -4.35
C HIS A 846 -15.87 -41.09 -4.21
N GLN A 847 -15.75 -42.37 -4.60
CA GLN A 847 -16.83 -43.35 -4.45
C GLN A 847 -17.19 -43.60 -2.98
N ALA A 848 -16.17 -43.78 -2.13
CA ALA A 848 -16.37 -43.96 -0.68
C ALA A 848 -17.15 -42.79 -0.04
N THR A 849 -16.80 -41.57 -0.39
CA THR A 849 -17.47 -40.38 0.14
C THR A 849 -18.93 -40.29 -0.34
N ALA A 850 -19.18 -40.64 -1.58
CA ALA A 850 -20.55 -40.73 -2.08
C ALA A 850 -21.38 -41.73 -1.25
N VAL A 851 -20.86 -42.96 -1.02
CA VAL A 851 -21.53 -43.96 -0.19
C VAL A 851 -21.71 -43.51 1.26
N ILE A 852 -20.68 -42.90 1.87
CA ILE A 852 -20.77 -42.34 3.23
C ILE A 852 -21.88 -41.25 3.30
N SER A 853 -22.01 -40.39 2.27
CA SER A 853 -23.07 -39.38 2.24
C SER A 853 -24.48 -39.98 2.26
N ALA A 854 -24.69 -41.13 1.63
CA ALA A 854 -25.97 -41.86 1.63
C ALA A 854 -26.21 -42.52 3.00
N ILE A 855 -25.23 -43.26 3.53
CA ILE A 855 -25.32 -44.02 4.77
C ILE A 855 -25.57 -43.09 5.98
N GLU A 856 -24.81 -42.02 6.10
CA GLU A 856 -24.90 -41.07 7.19
C GLU A 856 -25.98 -39.99 6.95
N ARG A 857 -26.62 -39.98 5.79
CA ARG A 857 -27.64 -39.00 5.34
C ARG A 857 -27.15 -37.58 5.51
N ARG A 858 -25.92 -37.36 5.09
CA ARG A 858 -25.23 -36.06 5.27
C ARG A 858 -24.72 -35.54 3.95
N ARG A 859 -24.80 -34.22 3.81
CA ARG A 859 -24.16 -33.50 2.74
C ARG A 859 -22.69 -33.32 3.07
N ILE A 860 -21.79 -33.83 2.22
CA ILE A 860 -20.34 -33.71 2.35
C ILE A 860 -19.83 -32.87 1.20
N ILE A 861 -19.11 -31.80 1.51
CA ILE A 861 -18.48 -30.90 0.54
C ILE A 861 -16.99 -31.11 0.66
N CYS A 862 -16.35 -31.61 -0.39
CA CYS A 862 -14.92 -31.74 -0.48
C CYS A 862 -14.40 -30.74 -1.52
N ARG A 863 -13.51 -29.83 -1.10
CA ARG A 863 -12.74 -28.97 -2.00
C ARG A 863 -11.39 -29.63 -2.23
N ASP A 864 -11.11 -30.02 -3.45
CA ASP A 864 -9.80 -30.51 -3.86
C ASP A 864 -9.00 -29.41 -4.60
N SER A 865 -7.83 -29.75 -5.14
CA SER A 865 -6.97 -28.81 -5.87
C SER A 865 -7.62 -28.22 -7.13
N SER A 866 -8.68 -28.84 -7.67
CA SER A 866 -9.30 -28.47 -8.96
C SER A 866 -10.71 -27.91 -8.83
N ARG A 867 -11.57 -28.48 -7.96
CA ARG A 867 -12.99 -28.15 -7.89
C ARG A 867 -13.65 -28.52 -6.56
N PHE A 868 -14.94 -28.26 -6.45
CA PHE A 868 -15.78 -28.78 -5.38
C PHE A 868 -16.48 -30.06 -5.79
N HIS A 869 -16.47 -31.04 -4.91
CA HIS A 869 -17.27 -32.26 -4.96
C HIS A 869 -18.35 -32.15 -3.87
N VAL A 870 -19.60 -32.10 -4.28
CA VAL A 870 -20.72 -32.06 -3.34
C VAL A 870 -21.42 -33.41 -3.37
N PHE A 871 -21.27 -34.18 -2.30
CA PHE A 871 -21.85 -35.49 -2.16
C PHE A 871 -23.15 -35.41 -1.36
N GLU A 872 -24.23 -35.93 -1.91
CA GLU A 872 -25.55 -35.92 -1.28
C GLU A 872 -26.32 -37.12 -1.77
N GLY A 873 -26.86 -37.93 -0.84
CA GLY A 873 -27.66 -39.10 -1.17
C GLY A 873 -26.97 -40.13 -2.08
N GLY A 874 -25.66 -40.32 -1.95
CA GLY A 874 -24.88 -41.26 -2.72
C GLY A 874 -24.40 -40.76 -4.09
N LYS A 875 -24.71 -39.52 -4.46
CA LYS A 875 -24.30 -38.90 -5.73
C LYS A 875 -23.37 -37.75 -5.54
N CYS A 876 -22.44 -37.55 -6.48
CA CYS A 876 -21.60 -36.36 -6.52
C CYS A 876 -22.10 -35.37 -7.57
N SER A 877 -21.97 -34.06 -7.28
CA SER A 877 -22.30 -32.98 -8.20
C SER A 877 -21.45 -32.96 -9.48
N CYS A 878 -20.32 -33.67 -9.53
CA CYS A 878 -19.43 -33.71 -10.69
C CYS A 878 -19.94 -34.65 -11.83
N GLY A 879 -20.91 -35.53 -11.52
CA GLY A 879 -21.41 -36.49 -12.51
C GLY A 879 -20.34 -37.42 -13.11
N ASP A 880 -19.28 -37.70 -12.33
CA ASP A 880 -18.09 -38.48 -12.68
C ASP A 880 -17.28 -37.93 -13.85
N PHE A 881 -17.49 -36.65 -14.20
CA PHE A 881 -16.70 -35.91 -15.17
C PHE A 881 -15.69 -34.99 -14.47
N TRP A 882 -14.60 -35.62 -13.98
CA TRP A 882 -13.61 -34.89 -13.16
C TRP A 882 -12.17 -35.38 -13.33
#